data_88b0f4adf20d5bf82cc3b8649aad70d0
#
_entry.id   88b0f4adf20d5bf82cc3b8649aad70d0
#
_cell.length_a   1.000
_cell.length_b   1.000
_cell.length_c   1.000
_cell.angle_alpha   90.00
_cell.angle_beta   90.00
_cell.angle_gamma   90.00
#
_symmetry.space_group_name_H-M   'P 1'
#
loop_
_entity.id
_entity.type
_entity.pdbx_description
1 polymer ?
#
loop_
_entity_poly.entity_id
_entity_poly.type
_entity_poly.pdbx_seq_one_letter_code
_entity_poly.pdbx_strand_id
1 'polypeptide(L)'
;MFKRLWIAIIGAFTFLFWSCGSTPKKEASLQQLIREGRYEEAKERFTSKYDINEIDEDGNTPLHIAAATNNDDIVLFLLVKGADPNLKNYQSQTPLHLAVLSGSTESARHLVSFGSNLFARDAEGITPMEAGFARDPIYYDIFITTKTGELRDADTGRTIVHYFAETRNEKAIQSCVRKGIPISVKDNSGKTPLDTAFDTIKGGTAEIAALLILSGAEPVSGAYEYFQTAVTNRNLNYRFDDGQTPLHIAAIQGHNEIVRYLLDNNAFTNVQDSSGSSPLHEAVRYGRIEIAKMLLDSGADVNAKDNIGKTPVLLVLPENKRAEIYSLLTSYKADVLLKDMYGDTVLHTATLTEVSPDILEMLVSSGADINARNKDGITPLALSIENNVHSHVKFYADRGADINSKDTHGRSPLIMALESNDATLETILSKKNIDSHDSDGNTPLLVAILSDAKLQKIQYILSLTDDVNARNAEGNTALYLAVIKNRQKLGELLLAKDADIFAANNKSRSPLSLALHSDSSIIDWLITSRTIKATDGSGNSALHYAAEWGLKNAIRILIAKGASPEAKNANGETPMFNAAKTDNAEIIEQLFKNGCKVNVRDNLGSTPLHTAIRWMNKNSAEKLIMLGADINAQNVSGKSPLAEAVLAGKTDLAKLLLDNGANVNTSDTSGRTILMDAIVGKNINTIKLLLAYNANPQIQEINGRNAYHEAAVSGSIEIIDVIRNAGGNPLSRDKNGNTPFSLALKDSDAIMQAVLGTDRKISDSDGNTPVHIIVSGKGSIAMLSMLIHSGYPFDTRNADGYTPLTIAVESGSAAEAKLLLENGANPFIMIDKKGKNAASIALEKKNMTILASIVKNAGKTSDIQGNTILHYAARTADADTIKKLLSYGLDTNVKNISGETPHMIAIRWKHADSAELLIPKPMDGIK
;
A
#
# COMPACT_ATOMS: atom_id res chain seq x y z
N MET A 1 40.50 -43.81 18.05
CA MET A 1 40.06 -43.67 16.67
C MET A 1 40.20 -42.24 16.12
N PHE A 2 39.90 -41.20 16.88
CA PHE A 2 39.96 -39.78 16.40
C PHE A 2 41.34 -39.24 16.06
N LYS A 3 42.43 -39.78 16.54
CA LYS A 3 43.81 -39.26 16.25
C LYS A 3 44.40 -39.73 14.94
N ARG A 4 43.88 -40.82 14.33
CA ARG A 4 44.37 -41.33 13.04
C ARG A 4 43.67 -40.73 11.82
N LEU A 5 42.49 -40.14 12.00
CA LEU A 5 41.71 -39.48 10.92
C LEU A 5 42.32 -38.10 10.56
N TRP A 6 43.02 -37.42 11.47
CA TRP A 6 43.59 -36.08 11.27
C TRP A 6 44.85 -36.09 10.39
N ILE A 7 45.58 -37.20 10.34
CA ILE A 7 46.80 -37.31 9.52
C ILE A 7 46.51 -37.51 8.04
N ALA A 8 45.38 -38.14 7.69
CA ALA A 8 44.91 -38.28 6.30
C ALA A 8 44.43 -36.95 5.68
N ILE A 9 43.93 -36.02 6.46
CA ILE A 9 43.42 -34.71 5.98
C ILE A 9 44.55 -33.73 5.65
N ILE A 10 45.70 -33.85 6.30
CA ILE A 10 46.85 -32.95 6.06
C ILE A 10 47.65 -33.38 4.82
N GLY A 11 47.62 -34.66 4.46
CA GLY A 11 48.30 -35.18 3.27
C GLY A 11 47.68 -34.75 1.93
N ALA A 12 46.40 -34.42 1.93
CA ALA A 12 45.67 -34.02 0.70
C ALA A 12 45.84 -32.53 0.33
N PHE A 13 46.31 -31.67 1.26
CA PHE A 13 46.38 -30.21 1.06
C PHE A 13 47.75 -29.66 0.66
N THR A 14 48.82 -30.48 0.70
CA THR A 14 50.21 -30.00 0.45
C THR A 14 50.73 -30.19 -0.97
N PHE A 15 49.93 -30.67 -1.93
CA PHE A 15 50.41 -30.89 -3.28
C PHE A 15 49.91 -29.86 -4.34
N LEU A 16 49.49 -28.68 -3.94
CA LEU A 16 48.95 -27.69 -4.88
C LEU A 16 49.90 -26.51 -5.23
N PHE A 17 51.17 -26.52 -4.83
CA PHE A 17 52.11 -25.47 -5.29
C PHE A 17 53.52 -26.06 -5.48
N TRP A 18 53.85 -26.41 -6.69
CA TRP A 18 55.15 -26.13 -7.33
C TRP A 18 55.25 -26.80 -8.73
N SER A 19 55.20 -26.05 -9.78
CA SER A 19 56.23 -26.00 -10.81
C SER A 19 55.85 -25.09 -11.95
N CYS A 20 56.56 -24.01 -12.10
CA CYS A 20 56.66 -23.28 -13.33
C CYS A 20 57.93 -23.74 -14.04
N GLY A 21 57.83 -24.39 -15.17
CA GLY A 21 58.95 -24.79 -16.04
C GLY A 21 58.42 -25.18 -17.41
N SER A 22 58.75 -24.36 -18.41
CA SER A 22 58.32 -24.44 -19.79
C SER A 22 58.88 -25.69 -20.47
N THR A 23 57.99 -26.59 -20.89
CA THR A 23 58.22 -27.63 -21.90
C THR A 23 56.96 -27.73 -22.80
N PRO A 24 57.05 -28.30 -24.04
CA PRO A 24 55.98 -28.09 -25.02
C PRO A 24 54.65 -28.60 -24.51
N LYS A 25 53.55 -27.85 -24.77
CA LYS A 25 52.19 -28.16 -24.38
C LYS A 25 51.81 -29.60 -24.74
N LYS A 26 52.03 -30.55 -23.82
CA LYS A 26 51.27 -31.79 -23.78
C LYS A 26 49.83 -31.37 -23.56
N GLU A 27 48.92 -31.77 -24.43
CA GLU A 27 47.50 -31.50 -24.21
C GLU A 27 47.10 -32.00 -22.82
N ALA A 28 46.47 -31.12 -22.00
CA ALA A 28 46.10 -31.47 -20.63
C ALA A 28 45.21 -32.71 -20.63
N SER A 29 45.52 -33.68 -19.79
CA SER A 29 44.71 -34.89 -19.63
C SER A 29 43.28 -34.54 -19.11
N LEU A 30 42.33 -35.45 -19.23
CA LEU A 30 40.97 -35.25 -18.73
C LEU A 30 40.99 -35.02 -17.20
N GLN A 31 41.83 -35.76 -16.47
CA GLN A 31 42.06 -35.60 -15.03
C GLN A 31 42.60 -34.21 -14.69
N GLN A 32 43.55 -33.69 -15.51
CA GLN A 32 44.11 -32.36 -15.28
C GLN A 32 43.06 -31.24 -15.51
N LEU A 33 42.24 -31.34 -16.57
CA LEU A 33 41.16 -30.39 -16.83
C LEU A 33 40.15 -30.36 -15.69
N ILE A 34 39.79 -31.52 -15.13
CA ILE A 34 38.89 -31.60 -13.98
C ILE A 34 39.52 -30.96 -12.71
N ARG A 35 40.81 -31.21 -12.45
CA ARG A 35 41.55 -30.58 -11.34
C ARG A 35 41.61 -29.04 -11.44
N GLU A 36 41.76 -28.55 -12.68
CA GLU A 36 41.82 -27.11 -12.97
C GLU A 36 40.45 -26.42 -13.02
N GLY A 37 39.35 -27.14 -12.83
CA GLY A 37 37.99 -26.61 -12.88
C GLY A 37 37.49 -26.24 -14.28
N ARG A 38 38.16 -26.72 -15.36
CA ARG A 38 37.85 -26.48 -16.77
C ARG A 38 36.86 -27.53 -17.29
N TYR A 39 35.68 -27.53 -16.67
CA TYR A 39 34.73 -28.63 -16.83
C TYR A 39 34.10 -28.72 -18.22
N GLU A 40 33.81 -27.62 -18.86
CA GLU A 40 33.24 -27.62 -20.21
C GLU A 40 34.26 -28.12 -21.23
N GLU A 41 35.52 -27.76 -21.10
CA GLU A 41 36.59 -28.32 -21.95
C GLU A 41 36.80 -29.81 -21.68
N ALA A 42 36.63 -30.25 -20.45
CA ALA A 42 36.69 -31.67 -20.11
C ALA A 42 35.55 -32.47 -20.82
N LYS A 43 34.33 -31.91 -20.82
CA LYS A 43 33.15 -32.50 -21.50
C LYS A 43 33.32 -32.49 -23.02
N GLU A 44 33.81 -31.39 -23.60
CA GLU A 44 34.04 -31.26 -25.06
C GLU A 44 35.16 -32.20 -25.58
N ARG A 45 36.21 -32.42 -24.77
CA ARG A 45 37.31 -33.36 -25.12
C ARG A 45 36.92 -34.81 -25.05
N PHE A 46 35.81 -35.11 -24.34
CA PHE A 46 35.34 -36.49 -24.24
C PHE A 46 34.82 -36.98 -25.61
N THR A 47 35.68 -37.59 -26.42
CA THR A 47 35.37 -38.26 -27.69
C THR A 47 35.51 -39.75 -27.50
N SER A 48 34.91 -40.56 -28.41
CA SER A 48 34.95 -42.02 -28.38
C SER A 48 36.37 -42.65 -28.52
N LYS A 49 37.43 -41.82 -28.56
CA LYS A 49 38.83 -42.24 -28.62
C LYS A 49 39.54 -42.21 -27.26
N TYR A 50 38.93 -41.65 -26.22
CA TYR A 50 39.52 -41.61 -24.89
C TYR A 50 39.00 -42.77 -24.05
N ASP A 51 39.91 -43.44 -23.35
CA ASP A 51 39.53 -44.39 -22.31
C ASP A 51 39.04 -43.59 -21.10
N ILE A 52 37.72 -43.65 -20.84
CA ILE A 52 37.08 -42.92 -19.74
C ILE A 52 37.62 -43.35 -18.37
N ASN A 53 38.24 -44.51 -18.29
CA ASN A 53 38.82 -45.11 -17.11
C ASN A 53 40.36 -45.01 -17.09
N GLU A 54 40.97 -44.19 -17.97
CA GLU A 54 42.43 -43.97 -17.97
C GLU A 54 42.90 -43.47 -16.60
N ILE A 55 44.00 -44.04 -16.09
CA ILE A 55 44.50 -43.67 -14.75
C ILE A 55 45.68 -42.70 -14.87
N ASP A 56 45.81 -41.81 -13.87
CA ASP A 56 46.94 -40.91 -13.66
C ASP A 56 48.10 -41.60 -12.89
N GLU A 57 49.11 -40.82 -12.52
CA GLU A 57 50.28 -41.32 -11.80
C GLU A 57 49.97 -41.87 -10.40
N ASP A 58 48.81 -41.49 -9.81
CA ASP A 58 48.32 -41.98 -8.52
C ASP A 58 47.31 -43.13 -8.67
N GLY A 59 47.03 -43.56 -9.92
CA GLY A 59 46.02 -44.55 -10.22
C GLY A 59 44.60 -43.98 -10.25
N ASN A 60 44.39 -42.64 -10.22
CA ASN A 60 43.09 -42.07 -10.24
C ASN A 60 42.52 -41.97 -11.65
N THR A 61 41.30 -42.42 -11.83
CA THR A 61 40.53 -42.19 -13.06
C THR A 61 39.96 -40.76 -13.03
N PRO A 62 39.47 -40.21 -14.18
CA PRO A 62 38.72 -38.96 -14.18
C PRO A 62 37.59 -38.91 -13.16
N LEU A 63 36.90 -40.06 -12.95
CA LEU A 63 35.82 -40.19 -11.96
C LEU A 63 36.33 -40.07 -10.53
N HIS A 64 37.54 -40.53 -10.19
CA HIS A 64 38.17 -40.34 -8.90
C HIS A 64 38.38 -38.82 -8.61
N ILE A 65 38.94 -38.12 -9.60
CA ILE A 65 39.24 -36.68 -9.47
C ILE A 65 37.95 -35.89 -9.37
N ALA A 66 36.97 -36.18 -10.21
CA ALA A 66 35.66 -35.54 -10.15
C ALA A 66 34.99 -35.69 -8.78
N ALA A 67 35.03 -36.92 -8.25
CA ALA A 67 34.49 -37.24 -6.92
C ALA A 67 35.21 -36.50 -5.79
N ALA A 68 36.53 -36.34 -5.91
CA ALA A 68 37.35 -35.62 -4.94
C ALA A 68 37.15 -34.09 -4.98
N THR A 69 36.85 -33.54 -6.17
CA THR A 69 36.68 -32.08 -6.37
C THR A 69 35.29 -31.55 -6.11
N ASN A 70 34.40 -32.38 -5.61
CA ASN A 70 32.99 -32.00 -5.27
C ASN A 70 32.22 -31.42 -6.49
N ASN A 71 32.39 -31.98 -7.65
CA ASN A 71 31.67 -31.59 -8.86
C ASN A 71 30.76 -32.72 -9.35
N ASP A 72 29.54 -32.68 -8.89
CA ASP A 72 28.50 -33.68 -9.16
C ASP A 72 28.09 -33.70 -10.63
N ASP A 73 28.09 -32.58 -11.35
CA ASP A 73 27.78 -32.51 -12.77
C ASP A 73 28.79 -33.33 -13.62
N ILE A 74 30.09 -33.25 -13.31
CA ILE A 74 31.13 -34.02 -13.98
C ILE A 74 31.08 -35.50 -13.56
N VAL A 75 30.83 -35.75 -12.28
CA VAL A 75 30.62 -37.14 -11.79
C VAL A 75 29.46 -37.77 -12.53
N LEU A 76 28.32 -37.12 -12.62
CA LEU A 76 27.15 -37.63 -13.34
C LEU A 76 27.45 -37.80 -14.85
N PHE A 77 28.10 -36.82 -15.48
CA PHE A 77 28.50 -36.90 -16.87
C PHE A 77 29.39 -38.13 -17.16
N LEU A 78 30.43 -38.35 -16.36
CA LEU A 78 31.32 -39.48 -16.49
C LEU A 78 30.63 -40.83 -16.31
N LEU A 79 29.74 -40.90 -15.28
CA LEU A 79 28.96 -42.12 -15.04
C LEU A 79 28.00 -42.45 -16.19
N VAL A 80 27.29 -41.45 -16.72
CA VAL A 80 26.40 -41.62 -17.90
C VAL A 80 27.19 -42.04 -19.13
N LYS A 81 28.44 -41.64 -19.25
CA LYS A 81 29.34 -42.03 -20.33
C LYS A 81 30.01 -43.40 -20.12
N GLY A 82 29.73 -44.07 -19.02
CA GLY A 82 30.19 -45.45 -18.77
C GLY A 82 31.50 -45.55 -17.98
N ALA A 83 31.85 -44.50 -17.21
CA ALA A 83 32.97 -44.63 -16.28
C ALA A 83 32.64 -45.68 -15.19
N ASP A 84 33.58 -46.55 -14.90
CA ASP A 84 33.41 -47.59 -13.88
C ASP A 84 33.55 -46.98 -12.46
N PRO A 85 32.47 -46.99 -11.65
CA PRO A 85 32.52 -46.42 -10.34
C PRO A 85 33.27 -47.26 -9.27
N ASN A 86 33.76 -48.45 -9.67
CA ASN A 86 34.39 -49.41 -8.76
C ASN A 86 35.89 -49.61 -8.96
N LEU A 87 36.47 -48.92 -9.92
CA LEU A 87 37.92 -48.91 -10.06
C LEU A 87 38.59 -48.40 -8.82
N LYS A 88 39.76 -48.95 -8.51
CA LYS A 88 40.57 -48.58 -7.35
C LYS A 88 41.82 -47.84 -7.79
N ASN A 89 42.14 -46.74 -7.13
CA ASN A 89 43.44 -46.10 -7.27
C ASN A 89 44.54 -46.86 -6.52
N TYR A 90 45.78 -46.38 -6.53
CA TYR A 90 46.89 -47.06 -5.86
C TYR A 90 46.79 -47.10 -4.32
N GLN A 91 45.88 -46.31 -3.72
CA GLN A 91 45.54 -46.43 -2.33
C GLN A 91 44.34 -47.37 -2.08
N SER A 92 43.96 -48.13 -3.10
CA SER A 92 42.78 -49.03 -3.12
C SER A 92 41.45 -48.31 -2.92
N GLN A 93 41.44 -46.99 -3.08
CA GLN A 93 40.22 -46.16 -2.93
C GLN A 93 39.40 -46.22 -4.23
N THR A 94 38.12 -46.34 -4.13
CA THR A 94 37.16 -46.11 -5.21
C THR A 94 36.76 -44.63 -5.29
N PRO A 95 36.17 -44.16 -6.41
CA PRO A 95 35.60 -42.82 -6.48
C PRO A 95 34.67 -42.48 -5.32
N LEU A 96 33.91 -43.47 -4.82
CA LEU A 96 33.01 -43.28 -3.68
C LEU A 96 33.76 -42.98 -2.37
N HIS A 97 34.93 -43.59 -2.14
CA HIS A 97 35.78 -43.22 -1.00
C HIS A 97 36.15 -41.73 -1.06
N LEU A 98 36.57 -41.26 -2.24
CA LEU A 98 36.99 -39.86 -2.43
C LEU A 98 35.82 -38.88 -2.31
N ALA A 99 34.64 -39.21 -2.83
CA ALA A 99 33.42 -38.44 -2.67
C ALA A 99 33.07 -38.28 -1.18
N VAL A 100 33.15 -39.39 -0.43
CA VAL A 100 32.91 -39.35 1.00
C VAL A 100 33.95 -38.51 1.76
N LEU A 101 35.25 -38.74 1.42
CA LEU A 101 36.36 -38.01 2.04
C LEU A 101 36.32 -36.51 1.72
N SER A 102 35.89 -36.09 0.56
CA SER A 102 35.70 -34.67 0.19
C SER A 102 34.43 -34.06 0.77
N GLY A 103 33.46 -34.89 1.18
CA GLY A 103 32.16 -34.43 1.66
C GLY A 103 31.15 -34.13 0.55
N SER A 104 31.41 -34.68 -0.65
CA SER A 104 30.60 -34.48 -1.87
C SER A 104 29.37 -35.38 -1.86
N THR A 105 28.34 -34.95 -1.17
CA THR A 105 27.12 -35.76 -0.96
C THR A 105 26.37 -36.08 -2.23
N GLU A 106 26.22 -35.13 -3.16
CA GLU A 106 25.55 -35.36 -4.44
C GLU A 106 26.38 -36.28 -5.33
N SER A 107 27.72 -36.09 -5.39
CA SER A 107 28.61 -37.03 -6.08
C SER A 107 28.51 -38.44 -5.51
N ALA A 108 28.45 -38.58 -4.18
CA ALA A 108 28.25 -39.87 -3.54
C ALA A 108 26.90 -40.50 -3.92
N ARG A 109 25.84 -39.72 -3.97
CA ARG A 109 24.50 -40.13 -4.41
C ARG A 109 24.51 -40.68 -5.84
N HIS A 110 25.14 -39.96 -6.77
CA HIS A 110 25.29 -40.40 -8.14
C HIS A 110 26.09 -41.71 -8.23
N LEU A 111 27.24 -41.79 -7.57
CA LEU A 111 28.06 -42.99 -7.53
C LEU A 111 27.30 -44.23 -7.03
N VAL A 112 26.55 -44.08 -5.94
CA VAL A 112 25.73 -45.16 -5.38
C VAL A 112 24.62 -45.56 -6.36
N SER A 113 23.96 -44.59 -6.99
CA SER A 113 22.88 -44.87 -7.97
C SER A 113 23.39 -45.62 -9.21
N PHE A 114 24.68 -45.45 -9.56
CA PHE A 114 25.34 -46.15 -10.66
C PHE A 114 26.09 -47.44 -10.22
N GLY A 115 25.86 -47.89 -8.99
CA GLY A 115 26.29 -49.22 -8.54
C GLY A 115 27.70 -49.28 -7.93
N SER A 116 28.13 -48.21 -7.27
CA SER A 116 29.37 -48.26 -6.49
C SER A 116 29.28 -49.27 -5.35
N ASN A 117 30.38 -50.03 -5.16
CA ASN A 117 30.50 -51.01 -4.09
C ASN A 117 30.76 -50.36 -2.74
N LEU A 118 29.80 -50.42 -1.82
CA LEU A 118 29.87 -49.86 -0.48
C LEU A 118 30.83 -50.61 0.45
N PHE A 119 31.15 -51.85 0.12
CA PHE A 119 32.00 -52.75 0.90
C PHE A 119 33.45 -52.83 0.37
N ALA A 120 33.78 -52.09 -0.68
CA ALA A 120 35.13 -51.98 -1.17
C ALA A 120 36.05 -51.41 -0.07
N ARG A 121 37.14 -52.15 0.22
CA ARG A 121 38.12 -51.70 1.24
C ARG A 121 39.25 -50.96 0.56
N ASP A 122 39.65 -49.84 1.20
CA ASP A 122 40.87 -49.10 0.83
C ASP A 122 42.12 -49.76 1.42
N ALA A 123 43.30 -49.13 1.28
CA ALA A 123 44.56 -49.63 1.81
C ALA A 123 44.61 -49.71 3.34
N GLU A 124 43.78 -48.93 4.04
CA GLU A 124 43.64 -48.97 5.51
C GLU A 124 42.54 -49.93 5.97
N GLY A 125 41.86 -50.60 5.02
CA GLY A 125 40.77 -51.53 5.27
C GLY A 125 39.42 -50.86 5.55
N ILE A 126 39.30 -49.54 5.39
CA ILE A 126 38.10 -48.77 5.60
C ILE A 126 37.21 -48.83 4.36
N THR A 127 35.90 -48.99 4.54
CA THR A 127 34.95 -48.98 3.42
C THR A 127 34.35 -47.56 3.25
N PRO A 128 33.86 -47.20 2.02
CA PRO A 128 33.12 -45.93 1.83
C PRO A 128 31.95 -45.76 2.80
N MET A 129 31.32 -46.90 3.12
CA MET A 129 30.21 -46.93 4.08
C MET A 129 30.65 -46.53 5.50
N GLU A 130 31.74 -47.14 6.01
CA GLU A 130 32.28 -46.83 7.32
C GLU A 130 32.78 -45.39 7.43
N ALA A 131 33.46 -44.90 6.38
CA ALA A 131 33.93 -43.54 6.29
C ALA A 131 32.76 -42.50 6.27
N GLY A 132 31.71 -42.79 5.50
CA GLY A 132 30.54 -41.91 5.38
C GLY A 132 29.77 -41.82 6.70
N PHE A 133 29.50 -42.95 7.32
CA PHE A 133 28.78 -42.96 8.61
C PHE A 133 29.55 -42.29 9.79
N ALA A 134 30.88 -42.36 9.69
CA ALA A 134 31.73 -41.68 10.63
C ALA A 134 31.80 -40.16 10.40
N ARG A 135 31.50 -39.70 9.18
CA ARG A 135 31.58 -38.29 8.77
C ARG A 135 30.30 -37.51 9.01
N ASP A 136 29.15 -37.97 8.47
CA ASP A 136 27.88 -37.26 8.54
C ASP A 136 26.70 -38.21 8.40
N PRO A 137 25.66 -38.07 9.23
CA PRO A 137 24.43 -38.86 9.17
C PRO A 137 23.71 -38.83 7.78
N ILE A 138 23.92 -37.80 6.96
CA ILE A 138 23.33 -37.70 5.62
C ILE A 138 23.69 -38.91 4.74
N TYR A 139 24.84 -39.57 4.99
CA TYR A 139 25.27 -40.75 4.25
C TYR A 139 24.39 -41.98 4.46
N TYR A 140 23.57 -42.01 5.57
CA TYR A 140 22.59 -43.10 5.72
C TYR A 140 21.55 -43.04 4.59
N ASP A 141 21.08 -41.84 4.26
CA ASP A 141 20.12 -41.68 3.16
C ASP A 141 20.70 -41.89 1.79
N ILE A 142 22.00 -41.61 1.63
CA ILE A 142 22.70 -41.83 0.35
C ILE A 142 23.02 -43.31 0.14
N PHE A 143 23.49 -43.99 1.17
CA PHE A 143 23.98 -45.38 1.02
C PHE A 143 22.87 -46.41 1.17
N ILE A 144 21.79 -46.09 1.84
CA ILE A 144 20.69 -47.04 2.02
C ILE A 144 19.67 -46.83 0.91
N THR A 145 19.81 -47.61 -0.17
CA THR A 145 18.87 -47.67 -1.30
C THR A 145 18.44 -49.12 -1.54
N THR A 146 17.35 -49.33 -2.32
CA THR A 146 16.87 -50.67 -2.63
C THR A 146 17.94 -51.48 -3.32
N LYS A 147 18.72 -50.88 -4.22
CA LYS A 147 19.85 -51.53 -4.93
C LYS A 147 20.97 -51.91 -3.98
N THR A 148 21.35 -51.08 -3.03
CA THR A 148 22.40 -51.36 -2.07
C THR A 148 21.98 -52.38 -1.02
N GLY A 149 20.69 -52.54 -0.79
CA GLY A 149 20.13 -53.58 0.07
C GLY A 149 20.37 -55.00 -0.44
N GLU A 150 20.56 -55.14 -1.75
CA GLU A 150 20.87 -56.46 -2.41
C GLU A 150 22.37 -56.76 -2.45
N LEU A 151 23.22 -55.76 -2.20
CA LEU A 151 24.67 -55.93 -2.21
C LEU A 151 25.12 -56.76 -1.00
N ARG A 152 26.12 -57.62 -1.24
CA ARG A 152 26.75 -58.44 -0.23
C ARG A 152 28.25 -58.20 -0.19
N ASP A 153 28.80 -58.21 1.02
CA ASP A 153 30.25 -58.25 1.21
C ASP A 153 30.78 -59.57 0.60
N ALA A 154 31.81 -59.44 -0.24
CA ALA A 154 32.31 -60.60 -1.00
C ALA A 154 32.88 -61.74 -0.11
N ASP A 155 33.43 -61.38 1.07
CA ASP A 155 34.11 -62.33 1.95
C ASP A 155 33.15 -62.98 2.90
N THR A 156 32.21 -62.20 3.46
CA THR A 156 31.35 -62.65 4.54
C THR A 156 29.92 -62.96 4.09
N GLY A 157 29.49 -62.48 2.90
CA GLY A 157 28.10 -62.56 2.45
C GLY A 157 27.13 -61.69 3.21
N ARG A 158 27.64 -60.83 4.07
CA ARG A 158 26.81 -59.94 4.91
C ARG A 158 26.22 -58.80 4.07
N THR A 159 25.00 -58.46 4.37
CA THR A 159 24.32 -57.28 3.83
C THR A 159 24.58 -56.06 4.71
N ILE A 160 24.25 -54.90 4.23
CA ILE A 160 24.35 -53.64 4.98
C ILE A 160 23.61 -53.73 6.36
N VAL A 161 22.48 -54.50 6.42
CA VAL A 161 21.70 -54.65 7.64
C VAL A 161 22.45 -55.48 8.69
N HIS A 162 23.27 -56.45 8.31
CA HIS A 162 24.13 -57.21 9.24
C HIS A 162 25.13 -56.27 9.93
N TYR A 163 25.77 -55.38 9.19
CA TYR A 163 26.72 -54.39 9.73
C TYR A 163 26.04 -53.46 10.70
N PHE A 164 24.81 -53.00 10.36
CA PHE A 164 24.04 -52.10 11.26
C PHE A 164 23.56 -52.85 12.53
N ALA A 165 23.19 -54.09 12.41
CA ALA A 165 22.86 -54.93 13.57
C ALA A 165 24.07 -55.10 14.50
N GLU A 166 25.27 -55.37 13.94
CA GLU A 166 26.51 -55.51 14.68
C GLU A 166 26.96 -54.18 15.32
N THR A 167 26.87 -53.09 14.62
CA THR A 167 27.31 -51.77 15.08
C THR A 167 26.23 -51.06 15.94
N ARG A 168 25.09 -51.69 16.14
CA ARG A 168 23.95 -51.19 16.90
C ARG A 168 23.38 -49.86 16.36
N ASN A 169 23.40 -49.71 15.04
CA ASN A 169 22.97 -48.49 14.38
C ASN A 169 21.46 -48.54 14.06
N GLU A 170 20.68 -48.17 15.03
CA GLU A 170 19.25 -48.13 15.02
C GLU A 170 18.66 -47.31 13.85
N LYS A 171 19.16 -46.08 13.68
CA LYS A 171 18.75 -45.16 12.58
C LYS A 171 18.93 -45.76 11.19
N ALA A 172 20.05 -46.44 11.01
CA ALA A 172 20.36 -47.08 9.76
C ALA A 172 19.41 -48.29 9.50
N ILE A 173 19.14 -49.11 10.49
CA ILE A 173 18.18 -50.22 10.38
C ILE A 173 16.78 -49.68 10.04
N GLN A 174 16.31 -48.67 10.73
CA GLN A 174 15.03 -48.05 10.42
C GLN A 174 14.98 -47.48 8.99
N SER A 175 16.04 -46.86 8.53
CA SER A 175 16.11 -46.40 7.15
C SER A 175 16.06 -47.55 6.15
N CYS A 176 16.75 -48.66 6.44
CA CYS A 176 16.67 -49.89 5.63
C CYS A 176 15.21 -50.41 5.56
N VAL A 177 14.55 -50.47 6.72
CA VAL A 177 13.17 -50.92 6.81
C VAL A 177 12.23 -50.04 6.00
N ARG A 178 12.33 -48.69 6.17
CA ARG A 178 11.50 -47.74 5.44
C ARG A 178 11.67 -47.84 3.91
N LYS A 179 12.88 -48.19 3.48
CA LYS A 179 13.20 -48.33 2.07
C LYS A 179 12.97 -49.74 1.52
N GLY A 180 12.39 -50.63 2.32
CA GLY A 180 12.02 -51.98 1.92
C GLY A 180 13.21 -52.91 1.66
N ILE A 181 14.38 -52.64 2.27
CA ILE A 181 15.56 -53.50 2.18
C ILE A 181 15.33 -54.79 2.94
N PRO A 182 15.60 -55.98 2.38
CA PRO A 182 15.42 -57.24 3.04
C PRO A 182 16.25 -57.39 4.31
N ILE A 183 15.56 -57.58 5.43
CA ILE A 183 16.16 -57.63 6.77
C ILE A 183 16.37 -59.07 7.30
N SER A 184 15.96 -60.07 6.55
CA SER A 184 16.07 -61.50 6.96
C SER A 184 17.04 -62.29 6.07
N VAL A 185 17.91 -61.60 5.32
CA VAL A 185 18.90 -62.25 4.42
C VAL A 185 19.97 -62.93 5.27
N LYS A 186 20.36 -64.19 4.93
CA LYS A 186 21.43 -64.91 5.59
C LYS A 186 22.78 -64.59 4.99
N ASP A 187 23.79 -64.45 5.85
CA ASP A 187 25.21 -64.35 5.45
C ASP A 187 25.82 -65.70 5.09
N ASN A 188 27.12 -65.77 4.72
CA ASN A 188 27.79 -67.01 4.38
C ASN A 188 27.90 -68.02 5.52
N SER A 189 27.68 -67.61 6.79
CA SER A 189 27.62 -68.46 7.96
C SER A 189 26.19 -68.95 8.29
N GLY A 190 25.21 -68.51 7.50
CA GLY A 190 23.79 -68.81 7.67
C GLY A 190 23.09 -67.90 8.70
N LYS A 191 23.70 -66.85 9.19
CA LYS A 191 23.16 -65.92 10.14
C LYS A 191 22.36 -64.80 9.48
N THR A 192 21.24 -64.45 10.02
CA THR A 192 20.47 -63.25 9.68
C THR A 192 20.98 -62.00 10.44
N PRO A 193 20.60 -60.78 10.02
CA PRO A 193 20.84 -59.58 10.81
C PRO A 193 20.30 -59.71 12.25
N LEU A 194 19.17 -60.35 12.43
CA LEU A 194 18.60 -60.63 13.76
C LEU A 194 19.50 -61.53 14.57
N ASP A 195 20.06 -62.64 13.99
CA ASP A 195 21.05 -63.48 14.66
C ASP A 195 22.32 -62.72 15.05
N THR A 196 22.74 -61.81 14.18
CA THR A 196 23.89 -60.91 14.45
C THR A 196 23.60 -59.98 15.63
N ALA A 197 22.40 -59.43 15.69
CA ALA A 197 21.96 -58.63 16.83
C ALA A 197 21.97 -59.42 18.14
N PHE A 198 21.52 -60.68 18.12
CA PHE A 198 21.54 -61.60 19.28
C PHE A 198 22.95 -61.96 19.76
N ASP A 199 23.88 -62.20 18.86
CA ASP A 199 25.28 -62.46 19.25
C ASP A 199 25.91 -61.30 19.97
N THR A 200 25.50 -60.09 19.68
CA THR A 200 25.97 -58.85 20.33
C THR A 200 25.28 -58.55 21.68
N ILE A 201 24.17 -59.26 22.03
CA ILE A 201 23.38 -59.05 23.24
C ILE A 201 24.12 -59.37 24.54
N LYS A 202 25.23 -60.14 24.51
CA LYS A 202 26.09 -60.35 25.69
C LYS A 202 26.57 -59.05 26.33
N GLY A 203 26.27 -57.86 25.73
CA GLY A 203 26.54 -56.49 26.18
C GLY A 203 25.33 -55.58 26.46
N GLY A 204 24.08 -56.08 26.42
CA GLY A 204 22.94 -55.35 27.02
C GLY A 204 22.03 -54.52 26.11
N THR A 205 21.78 -54.86 24.81
CA THR A 205 20.82 -54.11 24.04
C THR A 205 19.84 -55.03 23.29
N ALA A 206 18.66 -55.17 23.85
CA ALA A 206 17.52 -55.84 23.22
C ALA A 206 16.83 -54.98 22.14
N GLU A 207 17.22 -53.70 22.00
CA GLU A 207 16.54 -52.69 21.20
C GLU A 207 16.64 -53.01 19.70
N ILE A 208 17.82 -53.38 19.20
CA ILE A 208 18.03 -53.72 17.79
C ILE A 208 17.28 -54.99 17.41
N ALA A 209 17.28 -56.00 18.28
CA ALA A 209 16.51 -57.24 18.06
C ALA A 209 15.00 -56.96 18.04
N ALA A 210 14.51 -56.14 18.98
CA ALA A 210 13.13 -55.69 19.00
C ALA A 210 12.75 -54.91 17.74
N LEU A 211 13.61 -54.03 17.28
CA LEU A 211 13.42 -53.26 16.03
C LEU A 211 13.33 -54.17 14.82
N LEU A 212 14.23 -55.13 14.65
CA LEU A 212 14.21 -56.08 13.54
C LEU A 212 12.97 -56.99 13.56
N ILE A 213 12.54 -57.46 14.72
CA ILE A 213 11.33 -58.27 14.88
C ILE A 213 10.08 -57.44 14.55
N LEU A 214 9.95 -56.24 15.12
CA LEU A 214 8.87 -55.30 14.77
C LEU A 214 8.82 -55.00 13.29
N SER A 215 9.99 -54.99 12.64
CA SER A 215 10.13 -54.75 11.23
C SER A 215 9.87 -55.97 10.34
N GLY A 216 9.46 -57.10 10.92
CA GLY A 216 9.09 -58.33 10.17
C GLY A 216 10.26 -59.30 9.89
N ALA A 217 11.36 -59.19 10.64
CA ALA A 217 12.35 -60.23 10.62
C ALA A 217 11.76 -61.56 11.17
N GLU A 218 11.94 -62.67 10.42
CA GLU A 218 11.48 -63.97 10.92
C GLU A 218 12.11 -64.28 12.28
N PRO A 219 11.31 -64.55 13.32
CA PRO A 219 11.85 -64.79 14.65
C PRO A 219 12.55 -66.13 14.73
N VAL A 220 13.79 -66.14 15.18
CA VAL A 220 14.48 -67.37 15.59
C VAL A 220 13.82 -67.89 16.87
N SER A 221 13.82 -69.19 17.12
CA SER A 221 13.25 -69.80 18.33
C SER A 221 13.74 -69.07 19.59
N GLY A 222 12.80 -68.46 20.36
CA GLY A 222 13.08 -67.64 21.53
C GLY A 222 13.04 -66.13 21.36
N ALA A 223 13.07 -65.58 20.13
CA ALA A 223 13.09 -64.13 19.85
C ALA A 223 11.76 -63.44 20.14
N TYR A 224 10.62 -64.17 20.01
CA TYR A 224 9.29 -63.64 20.30
C TYR A 224 9.05 -63.45 21.79
N GLU A 225 9.54 -64.35 22.60
CA GLU A 225 9.52 -64.23 24.07
C GLU A 225 10.39 -63.04 24.55
N TYR A 226 11.50 -62.82 23.87
CA TYR A 226 12.39 -61.68 24.14
C TYR A 226 11.74 -60.34 23.72
N PHE A 227 11.01 -60.32 22.61
CA PHE A 227 10.24 -59.17 22.19
C PHE A 227 9.12 -58.83 23.16
N GLN A 228 8.30 -59.83 23.55
CA GLN A 228 7.30 -59.63 24.56
C GLN A 228 7.89 -59.16 25.90
N THR A 229 9.02 -59.65 26.28
CA THR A 229 9.74 -59.26 27.50
C THR A 229 10.35 -57.86 27.38
N ALA A 230 10.88 -57.48 26.21
CA ALA A 230 11.44 -56.17 25.97
C ALA A 230 10.35 -55.07 25.89
N VAL A 231 9.21 -55.39 25.29
CA VAL A 231 8.07 -54.48 25.16
C VAL A 231 7.25 -54.37 26.42
N THR A 232 7.02 -55.48 27.15
CA THR A 232 6.23 -55.49 28.39
C THR A 232 6.99 -55.01 29.61
N ASN A 233 8.30 -55.15 29.70
CA ASN A 233 9.09 -54.79 30.88
C ASN A 233 9.65 -53.36 30.87
N ARG A 234 9.57 -52.60 29.75
CA ARG A 234 10.26 -51.28 29.67
C ARG A 234 9.49 -50.10 29.16
N ASN A 235 8.27 -50.18 28.74
CA ASN A 235 7.51 -49.06 28.22
C ASN A 235 7.04 -49.28 26.76
N LEU A 236 5.76 -49.46 26.60
CA LEU A 236 5.08 -49.52 25.29
C LEU A 236 5.38 -48.30 24.40
N ASN A 237 5.86 -47.21 25.03
CA ASN A 237 6.19 -45.92 24.39
C ASN A 237 7.72 -45.68 24.35
N TYR A 238 8.52 -46.72 24.40
CA TYR A 238 9.98 -46.61 24.23
C TYR A 238 10.30 -45.85 22.94
N ARG A 239 11.21 -44.92 22.99
CA ARG A 239 11.67 -44.15 21.83
C ARG A 239 13.03 -44.67 21.39
N PHE A 240 13.03 -45.15 20.15
CA PHE A 240 14.25 -45.49 19.44
C PHE A 240 15.06 -44.25 19.11
N ASP A 241 16.31 -44.38 18.59
CA ASP A 241 17.22 -43.26 18.34
C ASP A 241 16.64 -42.21 17.39
N ASP A 242 15.78 -42.64 16.45
CA ASP A 242 15.05 -41.73 15.55
C ASP A 242 13.73 -41.23 16.11
N GLY A 243 13.49 -41.47 17.37
CA GLY A 243 12.28 -41.06 18.09
C GLY A 243 11.04 -41.92 17.81
N GLN A 244 11.11 -42.93 16.93
CA GLN A 244 10.01 -43.82 16.64
C GLN A 244 9.66 -44.65 17.89
N THR A 245 8.40 -45.03 18.01
CA THR A 245 7.93 -45.96 19.04
C THR A 245 7.60 -47.30 18.40
N PRO A 246 7.42 -48.38 19.17
CA PRO A 246 6.90 -49.65 18.66
C PRO A 246 5.65 -49.48 17.79
N LEU A 247 4.78 -48.53 18.14
CA LEU A 247 3.56 -48.25 17.39
C LEU A 247 3.86 -47.63 15.98
N HIS A 248 4.87 -46.79 15.87
CA HIS A 248 5.32 -46.28 14.56
C HIS A 248 5.78 -47.43 13.66
N ILE A 249 6.64 -48.27 14.17
CA ILE A 249 7.23 -49.37 13.38
C ILE A 249 6.16 -50.36 12.98
N ALA A 250 5.27 -50.72 13.88
CA ALA A 250 4.14 -51.64 13.61
C ALA A 250 3.19 -51.05 12.55
N ALA A 251 2.99 -49.72 12.58
CA ALA A 251 2.20 -49.01 11.57
C ALA A 251 2.88 -48.99 10.19
N ILE A 252 4.19 -48.77 10.12
CA ILE A 252 4.97 -48.84 8.89
C ILE A 252 4.85 -50.24 8.26
N GLN A 253 5.09 -51.27 9.04
CA GLN A 253 5.15 -52.63 8.55
C GLN A 253 3.76 -53.22 8.24
N GLY A 254 2.70 -52.67 8.78
CA GLY A 254 1.35 -53.15 8.51
C GLY A 254 0.95 -54.33 9.43
N HIS A 255 1.51 -54.42 10.63
CA HIS A 255 1.23 -55.51 11.58
C HIS A 255 -0.01 -55.20 12.42
N ASN A 256 -1.20 -55.48 11.90
CA ASN A 256 -2.48 -55.19 12.54
C ASN A 256 -2.60 -55.76 13.97
N GLU A 257 -2.14 -56.99 14.19
CA GLU A 257 -2.19 -57.63 15.51
C GLU A 257 -1.31 -56.96 16.56
N ILE A 258 -0.11 -56.52 16.14
CA ILE A 258 0.83 -55.78 17.02
C ILE A 258 0.26 -54.39 17.34
N VAL A 259 -0.28 -53.69 16.33
CA VAL A 259 -0.92 -52.39 16.54
C VAL A 259 -2.08 -52.51 17.52
N ARG A 260 -2.96 -53.50 17.33
CA ARG A 260 -4.08 -53.76 18.25
C ARG A 260 -3.58 -54.01 19.66
N TYR A 261 -2.61 -54.93 19.85
CA TYR A 261 -2.02 -55.21 21.14
C TYR A 261 -1.44 -53.97 21.83
N LEU A 262 -0.70 -53.14 21.09
CA LEU A 262 -0.13 -51.91 21.62
C LEU A 262 -1.20 -50.89 22.04
N LEU A 263 -2.26 -50.73 21.23
CA LEU A 263 -3.36 -49.82 21.54
C LEU A 263 -4.22 -50.30 22.71
N ASP A 264 -4.52 -51.61 22.80
CA ASP A 264 -5.26 -52.23 23.91
C ASP A 264 -4.50 -52.08 25.25
N ASN A 265 -3.18 -51.95 25.20
CA ASN A 265 -2.33 -51.70 26.37
C ASN A 265 -1.95 -50.21 26.55
N ASN A 266 -2.70 -49.28 25.94
CA ASN A 266 -2.57 -47.84 26.10
C ASN A 266 -1.22 -47.26 25.57
N ALA A 267 -0.70 -47.77 24.45
CA ALA A 267 0.38 -47.11 23.75
C ALA A 267 -0.06 -45.72 23.30
N PHE A 268 0.82 -44.73 23.43
CA PHE A 268 0.51 -43.34 23.04
C PHE A 268 0.40 -43.19 21.55
N THR A 269 -0.76 -42.77 21.04
CA THR A 269 -1.08 -42.67 19.62
C THR A 269 -0.48 -41.43 18.95
N ASN A 270 -0.11 -40.41 19.74
CA ASN A 270 0.31 -39.09 19.22
C ASN A 270 1.80 -38.75 19.47
N VAL A 271 2.59 -39.77 19.78
CA VAL A 271 4.06 -39.59 19.90
C VAL A 271 4.61 -39.22 18.52
N GLN A 272 5.48 -38.26 18.48
CA GLN A 272 6.17 -37.87 17.24
C GLN A 272 7.61 -38.40 17.24
N ASP A 273 8.04 -38.95 16.12
CA ASP A 273 9.43 -39.33 15.90
C ASP A 273 10.35 -38.08 15.64
N SER A 274 11.61 -38.30 15.31
CA SER A 274 12.56 -37.22 15.04
C SER A 274 12.20 -36.38 13.80
N SER A 275 11.39 -36.92 12.88
CA SER A 275 10.82 -36.19 11.76
C SER A 275 9.52 -35.46 12.08
N GLY A 276 9.02 -35.60 13.31
CA GLY A 276 7.71 -35.09 13.74
C GLY A 276 6.54 -35.97 13.29
N SER A 277 6.79 -37.10 12.63
CA SER A 277 5.74 -38.01 12.19
C SER A 277 5.13 -38.76 13.39
N SER A 278 3.81 -38.87 13.43
CA SER A 278 3.09 -39.74 14.37
C SER A 278 2.85 -41.12 13.75
N PRO A 279 2.48 -42.13 14.53
CA PRO A 279 2.09 -43.45 13.98
C PRO A 279 1.01 -43.36 12.89
N LEU A 280 0.10 -42.37 12.97
CA LEU A 280 -0.91 -42.14 11.94
C LEU A 280 -0.28 -41.63 10.63
N HIS A 281 0.72 -40.75 10.70
CA HIS A 281 1.47 -40.30 9.49
C HIS A 281 2.07 -41.52 8.80
N GLU A 282 2.68 -42.40 9.54
CA GLU A 282 3.32 -43.58 8.96
C GLU A 282 2.30 -44.56 8.39
N ALA A 283 1.19 -44.84 9.12
CA ALA A 283 0.12 -45.68 8.58
C ALA A 283 -0.45 -45.14 7.27
N VAL A 284 -0.67 -43.83 7.19
CA VAL A 284 -1.19 -43.15 5.98
C VAL A 284 -0.15 -43.19 4.85
N ARG A 285 1.09 -42.87 5.13
CA ARG A 285 2.21 -42.88 4.16
C ARG A 285 2.39 -44.22 3.48
N TYR A 286 2.25 -45.28 4.23
CA TYR A 286 2.40 -46.66 3.73
C TYR A 286 1.07 -47.32 3.33
N GLY A 287 -0.02 -46.56 3.29
CA GLY A 287 -1.31 -47.07 2.84
C GLY A 287 -1.95 -48.14 3.74
N ARG A 288 -1.67 -48.10 5.03
CA ARG A 288 -2.17 -49.06 6.03
C ARG A 288 -3.53 -48.63 6.57
N ILE A 289 -4.58 -48.79 5.77
CA ILE A 289 -5.91 -48.24 6.03
C ILE A 289 -6.50 -48.75 7.37
N GLU A 290 -6.44 -50.04 7.57
CA GLU A 290 -6.96 -50.69 8.82
C GLU A 290 -6.21 -50.15 10.06
N ILE A 291 -4.90 -49.96 9.96
CA ILE A 291 -4.09 -49.42 11.05
C ILE A 291 -4.41 -47.92 11.24
N ALA A 292 -4.51 -47.15 10.19
CA ALA A 292 -4.90 -45.73 10.28
C ALA A 292 -6.25 -45.59 10.96
N LYS A 293 -7.21 -46.48 10.66
CA LYS A 293 -8.51 -46.52 11.31
C LYS A 293 -8.40 -46.88 12.80
N MET A 294 -7.65 -47.95 13.14
CA MET A 294 -7.43 -48.33 14.54
C MET A 294 -6.80 -47.19 15.36
N LEU A 295 -5.83 -46.48 14.78
CA LEU A 295 -5.18 -45.35 15.42
C LEU A 295 -6.17 -44.18 15.65
N LEU A 296 -6.97 -43.86 14.66
CA LEU A 296 -8.02 -42.84 14.75
C LEU A 296 -9.10 -43.19 15.76
N ASP A 297 -9.57 -44.45 15.75
CA ASP A 297 -10.52 -44.99 16.76
C ASP A 297 -9.97 -44.92 18.19
N SER A 298 -8.63 -45.02 18.32
CA SER A 298 -7.90 -44.90 19.59
C SER A 298 -7.45 -43.49 19.95
N GLY A 299 -7.96 -42.45 19.26
CA GLY A 299 -7.71 -41.05 19.58
C GLY A 299 -6.43 -40.47 18.99
N ALA A 300 -5.91 -41.01 17.89
CA ALA A 300 -4.84 -40.34 17.14
C ALA A 300 -5.33 -39.01 16.60
N ASP A 301 -4.50 -38.00 16.73
CA ASP A 301 -4.78 -36.66 16.17
C ASP A 301 -4.67 -36.70 14.64
N VAL A 302 -5.82 -36.60 13.97
CA VAL A 302 -5.92 -36.60 12.51
C VAL A 302 -5.22 -35.39 11.86
N ASN A 303 -4.98 -34.34 12.66
CA ASN A 303 -4.36 -33.07 12.24
C ASN A 303 -2.96 -32.86 12.82
N ALA A 304 -2.36 -33.89 13.40
CA ALA A 304 -0.97 -33.80 13.87
C ALA A 304 -0.05 -33.36 12.75
N LYS A 305 0.92 -32.48 13.06
CA LYS A 305 1.88 -31.95 12.08
C LYS A 305 3.26 -32.57 12.30
N ASP A 306 3.89 -33.02 11.23
CA ASP A 306 5.31 -33.38 11.25
C ASP A 306 6.22 -32.11 11.25
N ASN A 307 7.54 -32.31 11.26
CA ASN A 307 8.51 -31.20 11.32
C ASN A 307 8.49 -30.28 10.08
N ILE A 308 7.94 -30.74 8.97
CA ILE A 308 7.72 -29.92 7.78
C ILE A 308 6.27 -29.42 7.67
N GLY A 309 5.51 -29.55 8.76
CA GLY A 309 4.14 -29.08 8.87
C GLY A 309 3.10 -29.93 8.14
N LYS A 310 3.47 -31.09 7.59
CA LYS A 310 2.53 -31.97 6.93
C LYS A 310 1.65 -32.69 7.95
N THR A 311 0.36 -32.71 7.70
CA THR A 311 -0.60 -33.54 8.39
C THR A 311 -0.80 -34.85 7.62
N PRO A 312 -1.41 -35.89 8.21
CA PRO A 312 -1.65 -37.14 7.47
C PRO A 312 -2.33 -36.93 6.11
N VAL A 313 -3.26 -35.98 6.02
CA VAL A 313 -3.97 -35.70 4.76
C VAL A 313 -3.10 -34.99 3.70
N LEU A 314 -1.97 -34.37 4.10
CA LEU A 314 -1.02 -33.69 3.21
C LEU A 314 0.11 -34.59 2.71
N LEU A 315 0.12 -35.86 3.10
CA LEU A 315 1.15 -36.78 2.65
C LEU A 315 0.92 -37.23 1.19
N VAL A 316 2.01 -37.55 0.49
CA VAL A 316 1.93 -38.25 -0.80
C VAL A 316 1.49 -39.69 -0.52
N LEU A 317 0.33 -40.05 -1.01
CA LEU A 317 -0.33 -41.32 -0.70
C LEU A 317 -0.07 -42.38 -1.81
N PRO A 318 -0.03 -43.69 -1.44
CA PRO A 318 0.03 -44.78 -2.42
C PRO A 318 -1.15 -44.71 -3.40
N GLU A 319 -0.88 -44.79 -4.70
CA GLU A 319 -1.88 -44.56 -5.77
C GLU A 319 -3.14 -45.43 -5.60
N ASN A 320 -2.94 -46.72 -5.35
CA ASN A 320 -4.04 -47.69 -5.20
C ASN A 320 -4.85 -47.54 -3.92
N LYS A 321 -4.49 -46.64 -3.00
CA LYS A 321 -5.14 -46.44 -1.70
C LYS A 321 -5.59 -45.00 -1.45
N ARG A 322 -5.33 -44.07 -2.36
CA ARG A 322 -5.59 -42.62 -2.20
C ARG A 322 -7.03 -42.32 -1.83
N ALA A 323 -7.99 -42.84 -2.58
CA ALA A 323 -9.40 -42.53 -2.37
C ALA A 323 -9.90 -43.06 -1.00
N GLU A 324 -9.49 -44.26 -0.62
CA GLU A 324 -9.86 -44.88 0.65
C GLU A 324 -9.27 -44.09 1.83
N ILE A 325 -8.01 -43.66 1.74
CA ILE A 325 -7.32 -42.90 2.81
C ILE A 325 -7.90 -41.48 2.93
N TYR A 326 -8.11 -40.77 1.83
CA TYR A 326 -8.75 -39.44 1.89
C TYR A 326 -10.16 -39.54 2.49
N SER A 327 -10.94 -40.53 2.06
CA SER A 327 -12.28 -40.82 2.63
C SER A 327 -12.22 -41.14 4.12
N LEU A 328 -11.25 -41.92 4.55
CA LEU A 328 -11.06 -42.24 5.98
C LEU A 328 -10.73 -40.97 6.75
N LEU A 329 -9.68 -40.22 6.35
CA LEU A 329 -9.21 -39.05 7.11
C LEU A 329 -10.28 -37.94 7.17
N THR A 330 -11.01 -37.69 6.08
CA THR A 330 -12.09 -36.70 6.05
C THR A 330 -13.27 -37.13 6.92
N SER A 331 -13.58 -38.45 7.00
CA SER A 331 -14.63 -38.97 7.91
C SER A 331 -14.30 -38.74 9.38
N TYR A 332 -13.00 -38.68 9.74
CA TYR A 332 -12.51 -38.31 11.08
C TYR A 332 -12.21 -36.83 11.22
N LYS A 333 -12.76 -35.98 10.32
CA LYS A 333 -12.67 -34.52 10.34
C LYS A 333 -11.24 -34.00 10.21
N ALA A 334 -10.44 -34.61 9.33
CA ALA A 334 -9.16 -34.02 8.93
C ALA A 334 -9.39 -32.60 8.41
N ASP A 335 -8.62 -31.67 8.92
CA ASP A 335 -8.68 -30.28 8.48
C ASP A 335 -7.92 -30.12 7.15
N VAL A 336 -8.70 -30.03 6.07
CA VAL A 336 -8.20 -29.89 4.70
C VAL A 336 -7.67 -28.50 4.37
N LEU A 337 -7.79 -27.53 5.30
CA LEU A 337 -7.28 -26.17 5.14
C LEU A 337 -5.85 -26.00 5.66
N LEU A 338 -5.36 -26.98 6.42
CA LEU A 338 -4.01 -26.94 6.96
C LEU A 338 -2.97 -26.91 5.84
N LYS A 339 -1.88 -26.21 6.13
CA LYS A 339 -0.74 -26.03 5.21
C LYS A 339 0.51 -26.61 5.83
N ASP A 340 1.36 -27.17 4.98
CA ASP A 340 2.71 -27.59 5.37
C ASP A 340 3.66 -26.38 5.45
N MET A 341 4.95 -26.63 5.70
CA MET A 341 5.96 -25.58 5.80
C MET A 341 6.20 -24.82 4.48
N TYR A 342 5.82 -25.39 3.36
CA TYR A 342 5.87 -24.74 2.04
C TYR A 342 4.58 -23.99 1.72
N GLY A 343 3.58 -24.08 2.59
CA GLY A 343 2.26 -23.52 2.40
C GLY A 343 1.36 -24.39 1.52
N ASP A 344 1.78 -25.59 1.16
CA ASP A 344 0.99 -26.51 0.35
C ASP A 344 -0.20 -27.06 1.14
N THR A 345 -1.35 -27.07 0.51
CA THR A 345 -2.59 -27.67 1.01
C THR A 345 -2.77 -29.07 0.39
N VAL A 346 -3.80 -29.77 0.86
CA VAL A 346 -4.15 -31.08 0.32
C VAL A 346 -4.42 -31.04 -1.20
N LEU A 347 -4.96 -29.94 -1.75
CA LEU A 347 -5.19 -29.81 -3.18
C LEU A 347 -3.86 -29.65 -3.97
N HIS A 348 -2.85 -29.01 -3.40
CA HIS A 348 -1.52 -28.96 -4.02
C HIS A 348 -0.91 -30.36 -4.09
N THR A 349 -0.92 -31.09 -2.98
CA THR A 349 -0.41 -32.47 -2.95
C THR A 349 -1.19 -33.39 -3.89
N ALA A 350 -2.53 -33.26 -3.89
CA ALA A 350 -3.41 -34.04 -4.78
C ALA A 350 -3.11 -33.75 -6.26
N THR A 351 -2.84 -32.50 -6.60
CA THR A 351 -2.46 -32.11 -7.98
C THR A 351 -1.12 -32.69 -8.38
N LEU A 352 -0.10 -32.63 -7.53
CA LEU A 352 1.23 -33.21 -7.78
C LEU A 352 1.20 -34.74 -7.96
N THR A 353 0.26 -35.39 -7.36
CA THR A 353 0.11 -36.85 -7.41
C THR A 353 -0.94 -37.30 -8.42
N GLU A 354 -1.47 -36.40 -9.22
CA GLU A 354 -2.41 -36.65 -10.33
C GLU A 354 -3.61 -37.52 -9.94
N VAL A 355 -4.22 -37.22 -8.78
CA VAL A 355 -5.40 -37.95 -8.30
C VAL A 355 -6.58 -37.83 -9.30
N SER A 356 -7.54 -38.76 -9.25
CA SER A 356 -8.73 -38.64 -10.08
C SER A 356 -9.56 -37.41 -9.71
N PRO A 357 -10.32 -36.82 -10.66
CA PRO A 357 -11.22 -35.71 -10.37
C PRO A 357 -12.25 -36.00 -9.25
N ASP A 358 -12.64 -37.26 -9.06
CA ASP A 358 -13.56 -37.65 -7.98
C ASP A 358 -12.94 -37.45 -6.59
N ILE A 359 -11.64 -37.68 -6.45
CA ILE A 359 -10.91 -37.39 -5.20
C ILE A 359 -10.82 -35.88 -4.98
N LEU A 360 -10.54 -35.11 -6.01
CA LEU A 360 -10.56 -33.62 -5.92
C LEU A 360 -11.93 -33.12 -5.48
N GLU A 361 -13.01 -33.70 -6.04
CA GLU A 361 -14.38 -33.37 -5.64
C GLU A 361 -14.66 -33.67 -4.17
N MET A 362 -14.19 -34.82 -3.69
CA MET A 362 -14.31 -35.20 -2.28
C MET A 362 -13.59 -34.19 -1.38
N LEU A 363 -12.37 -33.80 -1.74
CA LEU A 363 -11.57 -32.84 -0.96
C LEU A 363 -12.21 -31.43 -0.95
N VAL A 364 -12.67 -30.95 -2.09
CA VAL A 364 -13.38 -29.66 -2.20
C VAL A 364 -14.69 -29.69 -1.42
N SER A 365 -15.47 -30.79 -1.54
CA SER A 365 -16.71 -30.98 -0.78
C SER A 365 -16.45 -31.06 0.74
N SER A 366 -15.25 -31.49 1.15
CA SER A 366 -14.80 -31.47 2.55
C SER A 366 -14.31 -30.11 3.01
N GLY A 367 -14.37 -29.08 2.17
CA GLY A 367 -14.03 -27.71 2.48
C GLY A 367 -12.61 -27.25 2.06
N ALA A 368 -11.88 -28.04 1.26
CA ALA A 368 -10.58 -27.61 0.77
C ALA A 368 -10.70 -26.36 -0.12
N ASP A 369 -9.86 -25.37 0.15
CA ASP A 369 -9.87 -24.10 -0.61
C ASP A 369 -9.24 -24.31 -1.99
N ILE A 370 -10.06 -24.18 -3.03
CA ILE A 370 -9.65 -24.32 -4.43
C ILE A 370 -8.65 -23.26 -4.88
N ASN A 371 -8.60 -22.11 -4.18
CA ASN A 371 -7.74 -20.98 -4.45
C ASN A 371 -6.60 -20.83 -3.42
N ALA A 372 -6.38 -21.87 -2.63
CA ALA A 372 -5.31 -21.86 -1.66
C ALA A 372 -3.96 -21.53 -2.33
N ARG A 373 -3.18 -20.67 -1.70
CA ARG A 373 -1.85 -20.29 -2.17
C ARG A 373 -0.79 -20.85 -1.24
N ASN A 374 0.22 -21.50 -1.81
CA ASN A 374 1.40 -21.90 -1.06
C ASN A 374 2.35 -20.68 -0.83
N LYS A 375 3.53 -20.90 -0.25
CA LYS A 375 4.49 -19.80 0.02
C LYS A 375 5.02 -19.14 -1.24
N ASP A 376 5.10 -19.86 -2.34
CA ASP A 376 5.47 -19.33 -3.64
C ASP A 376 4.29 -18.64 -4.34
N GLY A 377 3.12 -18.62 -3.69
CA GLY A 377 1.92 -18.03 -4.22
C GLY A 377 1.22 -18.87 -5.29
N ILE A 378 1.70 -20.09 -5.53
CA ILE A 378 1.15 -21.01 -6.52
C ILE A 378 -0.19 -21.54 -6.01
N THR A 379 -1.19 -21.61 -6.91
CA THR A 379 -2.50 -22.22 -6.64
C THR A 379 -2.56 -23.64 -7.22
N PRO A 380 -3.50 -24.50 -6.76
CA PRO A 380 -3.69 -25.83 -7.37
C PRO A 380 -3.96 -25.77 -8.88
N LEU A 381 -4.70 -24.76 -9.37
CA LEU A 381 -4.90 -24.55 -10.81
C LEU A 381 -3.58 -24.22 -11.51
N ALA A 382 -2.78 -23.27 -10.97
CA ALA A 382 -1.48 -22.94 -11.55
C ALA A 382 -0.58 -24.16 -11.63
N LEU A 383 -0.51 -24.94 -10.55
CA LEU A 383 0.27 -26.17 -10.46
C LEU A 383 -0.19 -27.20 -11.49
N SER A 384 -1.50 -27.34 -11.74
CA SER A 384 -2.05 -28.27 -12.74
C SER A 384 -1.69 -27.85 -14.17
N ILE A 385 -1.62 -26.56 -14.46
CA ILE A 385 -1.19 -26.03 -15.78
C ILE A 385 0.31 -26.28 -15.96
N GLU A 386 1.13 -25.98 -14.96
CA GLU A 386 2.58 -26.18 -15.00
C GLU A 386 2.96 -27.65 -15.23
N ASN A 387 2.24 -28.58 -14.60
CA ASN A 387 2.44 -30.03 -14.77
C ASN A 387 1.66 -30.63 -15.96
N ASN A 388 0.93 -29.82 -16.74
CA ASN A 388 0.12 -30.26 -17.89
C ASN A 388 -0.97 -31.31 -17.54
N VAL A 389 -1.52 -31.29 -16.34
CA VAL A 389 -2.56 -32.24 -15.90
C VAL A 389 -3.94 -31.71 -16.32
N HIS A 390 -4.31 -31.95 -17.59
CA HIS A 390 -5.51 -31.39 -18.22
C HIS A 390 -6.82 -31.70 -17.48
N SER A 391 -6.94 -32.89 -16.89
CA SER A 391 -8.11 -33.26 -16.09
C SER A 391 -8.30 -32.36 -14.87
N HIS A 392 -7.19 -32.00 -14.21
CA HIS A 392 -7.19 -31.09 -13.06
C HIS A 392 -7.43 -29.64 -13.49
N VAL A 393 -6.78 -29.18 -14.58
CA VAL A 393 -7.06 -27.86 -15.17
C VAL A 393 -8.55 -27.68 -15.40
N LYS A 394 -9.18 -28.69 -16.07
CA LYS A 394 -10.62 -28.66 -16.31
C LYS A 394 -11.44 -28.66 -15.02
N PHE A 395 -11.06 -29.52 -14.08
CA PHE A 395 -11.74 -29.63 -12.77
C PHE A 395 -11.76 -28.28 -12.04
N TYR A 396 -10.60 -27.63 -11.91
CA TYR A 396 -10.49 -26.35 -11.22
C TYR A 396 -11.18 -25.21 -11.96
N ALA A 397 -11.06 -25.16 -13.29
CA ALA A 397 -11.68 -24.15 -14.13
C ALA A 397 -13.22 -24.23 -14.06
N ASP A 398 -13.82 -25.42 -14.16
CA ASP A 398 -15.27 -25.64 -14.09
C ASP A 398 -15.86 -25.17 -12.74
N ARG A 399 -15.05 -25.14 -11.68
CA ARG A 399 -15.43 -24.70 -10.33
C ARG A 399 -15.04 -23.26 -10.01
N GLY A 400 -14.57 -22.50 -11.00
CA GLY A 400 -14.30 -21.08 -10.87
C GLY A 400 -13.04 -20.77 -10.06
N ALA A 401 -12.02 -21.60 -10.15
CA ALA A 401 -10.72 -21.29 -9.57
C ALA A 401 -10.18 -19.98 -10.14
N ASP A 402 -9.50 -19.21 -9.29
CA ASP A 402 -8.94 -17.91 -9.65
C ASP A 402 -7.81 -18.05 -10.67
N ILE A 403 -8.06 -17.48 -11.85
CA ILE A 403 -7.10 -17.46 -12.96
C ILE A 403 -6.06 -16.35 -12.87
N ASN A 404 -6.25 -15.39 -11.97
CA ASN A 404 -5.48 -14.15 -11.88
C ASN A 404 -4.48 -14.12 -10.72
N SER A 405 -4.58 -15.06 -9.80
CA SER A 405 -3.71 -15.13 -8.63
C SER A 405 -2.26 -15.33 -9.03
N LYS A 406 -1.41 -14.31 -8.82
CA LYS A 406 0.02 -14.33 -9.21
C LYS A 406 0.86 -15.05 -8.17
N ASP A 407 1.77 -15.91 -8.61
CA ASP A 407 2.84 -16.48 -7.78
C ASP A 407 3.88 -15.40 -7.40
N THR A 408 4.91 -15.77 -6.66
CA THR A 408 6.00 -14.85 -6.26
C THR A 408 6.85 -14.35 -7.45
N HIS A 409 6.75 -14.99 -8.60
CA HIS A 409 7.40 -14.60 -9.86
C HIS A 409 6.49 -13.75 -10.74
N GLY A 410 5.28 -13.45 -10.28
CA GLY A 410 4.29 -12.66 -11.02
C GLY A 410 3.52 -13.44 -12.09
N ARG A 411 3.63 -14.78 -12.13
CA ARG A 411 2.91 -15.64 -13.08
C ARG A 411 1.56 -16.05 -12.50
N SER A 412 0.51 -15.86 -13.24
CA SER A 412 -0.83 -16.36 -12.89
C SER A 412 -1.20 -17.57 -13.74
N PRO A 413 -2.21 -18.38 -13.35
CA PRO A 413 -2.76 -19.45 -14.20
C PRO A 413 -3.07 -18.97 -15.62
N LEU A 414 -3.58 -17.75 -15.76
CA LEU A 414 -3.86 -17.15 -17.05
C LEU A 414 -2.58 -16.93 -17.89
N ILE A 415 -1.52 -16.37 -17.27
CA ILE A 415 -0.24 -16.17 -17.96
C ILE A 415 0.33 -17.50 -18.40
N MET A 416 0.33 -18.50 -17.51
CA MET A 416 0.80 -19.85 -17.84
C MET A 416 0.01 -20.47 -19.00
N ALA A 417 -1.30 -20.28 -19.05
CA ALA A 417 -2.15 -20.75 -20.15
C ALA A 417 -1.88 -19.98 -21.46
N LEU A 418 -1.59 -18.68 -21.38
CA LEU A 418 -1.18 -17.90 -22.54
C LEU A 418 0.16 -18.36 -23.12
N GLU A 419 1.04 -18.88 -22.30
CA GLU A 419 2.33 -19.48 -22.71
C GLU A 419 2.19 -20.93 -23.16
N SER A 420 1.17 -21.64 -22.67
CA SER A 420 0.87 -23.05 -22.99
C SER A 420 0.17 -23.22 -24.35
N ASN A 421 -0.58 -24.30 -24.55
CA ASN A 421 -1.36 -24.56 -25.74
C ASN A 421 -2.73 -23.84 -25.74
N ASP A 422 -3.38 -23.76 -26.91
CA ASP A 422 -4.66 -23.06 -27.06
C ASP A 422 -5.80 -23.76 -26.28
N ALA A 423 -5.77 -25.10 -26.18
CA ALA A 423 -6.77 -25.87 -25.44
C ALA A 423 -6.77 -25.56 -23.93
N THR A 424 -5.61 -25.32 -23.32
CA THR A 424 -5.52 -24.91 -21.91
C THR A 424 -6.16 -23.54 -21.71
N LEU A 425 -5.90 -22.58 -22.60
CA LEU A 425 -6.51 -21.25 -22.54
C LEU A 425 -8.03 -21.33 -22.71
N GLU A 426 -8.51 -22.13 -23.66
CA GLU A 426 -9.97 -22.35 -23.89
C GLU A 426 -10.63 -23.05 -22.70
N THR A 427 -9.90 -23.89 -21.98
CA THR A 427 -10.42 -24.55 -20.79
C THR A 427 -10.62 -23.61 -19.62
N ILE A 428 -9.65 -22.70 -19.37
CA ILE A 428 -9.71 -21.82 -18.19
C ILE A 428 -10.48 -20.54 -18.42
N LEU A 429 -10.64 -20.08 -19.66
CA LEU A 429 -11.36 -18.86 -20.02
C LEU A 429 -12.76 -19.13 -20.56
N SER A 430 -13.72 -18.45 -20.00
CA SER A 430 -15.12 -18.47 -20.40
C SER A 430 -15.78 -17.11 -20.15
N LYS A 431 -17.03 -16.93 -20.63
CA LYS A 431 -17.81 -15.74 -20.32
C LYS A 431 -18.04 -15.49 -18.82
N LYS A 432 -17.82 -16.49 -17.96
CA LYS A 432 -18.01 -16.32 -16.52
C LYS A 432 -16.84 -15.58 -15.85
N ASN A 433 -15.63 -15.69 -16.40
CA ASN A 433 -14.40 -15.16 -15.80
C ASN A 433 -13.61 -14.21 -16.71
N ILE A 434 -14.15 -13.89 -17.89
CA ILE A 434 -13.48 -12.98 -18.85
C ILE A 434 -13.30 -11.57 -18.29
N ASP A 435 -14.15 -11.15 -17.37
CA ASP A 435 -14.10 -9.84 -16.71
C ASP A 435 -13.44 -9.90 -15.33
N SER A 436 -12.84 -11.04 -14.96
CA SER A 436 -12.06 -11.14 -13.72
C SER A 436 -10.81 -10.26 -13.79
N HIS A 437 -10.34 -9.80 -12.63
CA HIS A 437 -9.19 -8.91 -12.56
C HIS A 437 -8.07 -9.54 -11.74
N ASP A 438 -6.82 -9.32 -12.15
CA ASP A 438 -5.66 -9.62 -11.32
C ASP A 438 -5.43 -8.53 -10.25
N SER A 439 -4.39 -8.68 -9.42
CA SER A 439 -4.03 -7.70 -8.38
C SER A 439 -3.70 -6.31 -8.91
N ASP A 440 -3.34 -6.20 -10.18
CA ASP A 440 -3.04 -4.93 -10.85
C ASP A 440 -4.27 -4.40 -11.62
N GLY A 441 -5.44 -5.05 -11.43
CA GLY A 441 -6.68 -4.70 -12.09
C GLY A 441 -6.71 -5.08 -13.57
N ASN A 442 -5.81 -5.93 -14.06
CA ASN A 442 -5.82 -6.34 -15.46
C ASN A 442 -6.89 -7.41 -15.70
N THR A 443 -7.72 -7.20 -16.72
CA THR A 443 -8.58 -8.24 -17.27
C THR A 443 -7.76 -9.26 -18.07
N PRO A 444 -8.30 -10.45 -18.37
CA PRO A 444 -7.62 -11.44 -19.24
C PRO A 444 -7.13 -10.86 -20.56
N LEU A 445 -7.86 -9.92 -21.15
CA LEU A 445 -7.44 -9.21 -22.36
C LEU A 445 -6.17 -8.39 -22.12
N LEU A 446 -6.13 -7.63 -21.02
CA LEU A 446 -4.97 -6.80 -20.69
C LEU A 446 -3.75 -7.65 -20.33
N VAL A 447 -3.94 -8.73 -19.57
CA VAL A 447 -2.89 -9.69 -19.26
C VAL A 447 -2.30 -10.27 -20.55
N ALA A 448 -3.15 -10.70 -21.51
CA ALA A 448 -2.69 -11.26 -22.77
C ALA A 448 -1.89 -10.25 -23.62
N ILE A 449 -2.26 -8.98 -23.59
CA ILE A 449 -1.52 -7.93 -24.29
C ILE A 449 -0.19 -7.63 -23.59
N LEU A 450 -0.19 -7.58 -22.26
CA LEU A 450 1.00 -7.30 -21.45
C LEU A 450 2.06 -8.43 -21.57
N SER A 451 1.62 -9.67 -21.58
CA SER A 451 2.48 -10.86 -21.78
C SER A 451 2.87 -11.12 -23.24
N ASP A 452 2.54 -10.21 -24.15
CA ASP A 452 2.85 -10.31 -25.59
C ASP A 452 2.29 -11.59 -26.26
N ALA A 453 1.14 -12.07 -25.79
CA ALA A 453 0.49 -13.25 -26.33
C ALA A 453 0.25 -13.15 -27.85
N LYS A 454 0.24 -14.31 -28.52
CA LYS A 454 -0.02 -14.40 -29.96
C LYS A 454 -1.38 -13.80 -30.32
N LEU A 455 -1.46 -13.14 -31.47
CA LEU A 455 -2.68 -12.45 -31.91
C LEU A 455 -3.91 -13.37 -31.94
N GLN A 456 -3.74 -14.66 -32.29
CA GLN A 456 -4.83 -15.64 -32.28
C GLN A 456 -5.46 -15.83 -30.90
N LYS A 457 -4.62 -15.94 -29.85
CA LYS A 457 -5.09 -16.05 -28.45
C LYS A 457 -5.82 -14.79 -28.01
N ILE A 458 -5.30 -13.61 -28.39
CA ILE A 458 -5.95 -12.34 -28.10
C ILE A 458 -7.28 -12.24 -28.84
N GLN A 459 -7.39 -12.71 -30.09
CA GLN A 459 -8.65 -12.76 -30.83
C GLN A 459 -9.69 -13.66 -30.13
N TYR A 460 -9.27 -14.82 -29.64
CA TYR A 460 -10.13 -15.68 -28.84
C TYR A 460 -10.66 -14.95 -27.60
N ILE A 461 -9.78 -14.32 -26.83
CA ILE A 461 -10.16 -13.53 -25.65
C ILE A 461 -11.14 -12.41 -26.04
N LEU A 462 -10.84 -11.66 -27.10
CA LEU A 462 -11.70 -10.60 -27.62
C LEU A 462 -13.08 -11.11 -28.06
N SER A 463 -13.19 -12.37 -28.48
CA SER A 463 -14.48 -12.97 -28.84
C SER A 463 -15.38 -13.19 -27.62
N LEU A 464 -14.80 -13.33 -26.44
CA LEU A 464 -15.48 -13.50 -25.18
C LEU A 464 -15.72 -12.18 -24.43
N THR A 465 -14.89 -11.15 -24.69
CA THR A 465 -14.89 -9.85 -23.99
C THR A 465 -16.06 -8.99 -24.48
N ASP A 466 -16.88 -8.51 -23.54
CA ASP A 466 -17.96 -7.55 -23.80
C ASP A 466 -17.49 -6.09 -23.62
N ASP A 467 -16.65 -5.80 -22.63
CA ASP A 467 -16.05 -4.47 -22.40
C ASP A 467 -14.57 -4.42 -22.84
N VAL A 468 -14.34 -3.93 -24.07
CA VAL A 468 -12.99 -3.70 -24.63
C VAL A 468 -12.25 -2.53 -23.97
N ASN A 469 -12.98 -1.68 -23.24
CA ASN A 469 -12.46 -0.47 -22.60
C ASN A 469 -12.16 -0.66 -21.10
N ALA A 470 -12.21 -1.89 -20.60
CA ALA A 470 -11.83 -2.22 -19.23
C ALA A 470 -10.42 -1.67 -18.92
N ARG A 471 -10.25 -1.16 -17.69
CA ARG A 471 -9.04 -0.48 -17.25
C ARG A 471 -8.37 -1.25 -16.12
N ASN A 472 -7.04 -1.34 -16.16
CA ASN A 472 -6.29 -1.86 -15.02
C ASN A 472 -6.10 -0.79 -13.92
N ALA A 473 -5.40 -1.13 -12.84
CA ALA A 473 -5.12 -0.24 -11.73
C ALA A 473 -4.33 1.03 -12.13
N GLU A 474 -3.55 0.97 -13.21
CA GLU A 474 -2.90 2.15 -13.79
C GLU A 474 -3.85 2.97 -14.69
N GLY A 475 -5.07 2.49 -14.92
CA GLY A 475 -6.05 3.06 -15.83
C GLY A 475 -5.79 2.74 -17.31
N ASN A 476 -4.87 1.84 -17.62
CA ASN A 476 -4.56 1.49 -19.01
C ASN A 476 -5.66 0.61 -19.61
N THR A 477 -6.03 0.90 -20.85
CA THR A 477 -6.95 0.09 -21.67
C THR A 477 -6.17 -0.78 -22.65
N ALA A 478 -6.86 -1.77 -23.24
CA ALA A 478 -6.31 -2.63 -24.27
C ALA A 478 -5.75 -1.83 -25.47
N LEU A 479 -6.49 -0.81 -25.93
CA LEU A 479 -6.04 0.03 -27.03
C LEU A 479 -4.81 0.87 -26.65
N TYR A 480 -4.74 1.38 -25.41
CA TYR A 480 -3.57 2.10 -24.91
C TYR A 480 -2.32 1.22 -24.98
N LEU A 481 -2.43 -0.02 -24.51
CA LEU A 481 -1.32 -0.98 -24.54
C LEU A 481 -0.94 -1.36 -25.97
N ALA A 482 -1.94 -1.53 -26.87
CA ALA A 482 -1.69 -1.81 -28.29
C ALA A 482 -0.90 -0.68 -28.96
N VAL A 483 -1.21 0.57 -28.65
CA VAL A 483 -0.48 1.76 -29.14
C VAL A 483 0.95 1.78 -28.61
N ILE A 484 1.16 1.62 -27.30
CA ILE A 484 2.51 1.60 -26.69
C ILE A 484 3.39 0.49 -27.31
N LYS A 485 2.81 -0.69 -27.49
CA LYS A 485 3.52 -1.83 -28.06
C LYS A 485 3.58 -1.79 -29.60
N ASN A 486 3.07 -0.74 -30.22
CA ASN A 486 2.96 -0.57 -31.67
C ASN A 486 2.37 -1.78 -32.42
N ARG A 487 1.31 -2.37 -31.84
CA ARG A 487 0.64 -3.56 -32.40
C ARG A 487 -0.55 -3.13 -33.26
N GLN A 488 -0.29 -2.62 -34.47
CA GLN A 488 -1.30 -2.08 -35.38
C GLN A 488 -2.48 -3.04 -35.60
N LYS A 489 -2.22 -4.30 -35.99
CA LYS A 489 -3.30 -5.28 -36.23
C LYS A 489 -4.21 -5.51 -35.03
N LEU A 490 -3.62 -5.50 -33.83
CA LEU A 490 -4.39 -5.55 -32.59
C LEU A 490 -5.21 -4.27 -32.38
N GLY A 491 -4.60 -3.12 -32.61
CA GLY A 491 -5.27 -1.82 -32.51
C GLY A 491 -6.51 -1.73 -33.42
N GLU A 492 -6.38 -2.17 -34.67
CA GLU A 492 -7.48 -2.22 -35.64
C GLU A 492 -8.63 -3.15 -35.17
N LEU A 493 -8.31 -4.30 -34.59
CA LEU A 493 -9.31 -5.20 -34.01
C LEU A 493 -10.05 -4.58 -32.81
N LEU A 494 -9.30 -3.88 -31.94
CA LEU A 494 -9.87 -3.19 -30.80
C LEU A 494 -10.80 -2.05 -31.24
N LEU A 495 -10.38 -1.25 -32.23
CA LEU A 495 -11.19 -0.16 -32.81
C LEU A 495 -12.46 -0.69 -33.48
N ALA A 496 -12.40 -1.86 -34.11
CA ALA A 496 -13.59 -2.52 -34.67
C ALA A 496 -14.61 -2.93 -33.59
N LYS A 497 -14.16 -3.08 -32.34
CA LYS A 497 -14.95 -3.38 -31.15
C LYS A 497 -15.24 -2.12 -30.29
N ASP A 498 -15.15 -0.93 -30.86
CA ASP A 498 -15.43 0.34 -30.20
C ASP A 498 -14.49 0.71 -29.04
N ALA A 499 -13.21 0.33 -29.14
CA ALA A 499 -12.22 0.77 -28.19
C ALA A 499 -12.07 2.30 -28.21
N ASP A 500 -12.09 2.91 -27.01
CA ASP A 500 -12.06 4.35 -26.82
C ASP A 500 -10.64 4.90 -26.97
N ILE A 501 -10.45 5.78 -27.97
CA ILE A 501 -9.15 6.44 -28.21
C ILE A 501 -8.81 7.49 -27.17
N PHE A 502 -9.79 7.97 -26.40
CA PHE A 502 -9.63 9.02 -25.38
C PHE A 502 -9.43 8.46 -23.97
N ALA A 503 -9.62 7.16 -23.76
CA ALA A 503 -9.51 6.53 -22.45
C ALA A 503 -8.13 6.77 -21.84
N ALA A 504 -8.01 7.84 -21.04
CA ALA A 504 -6.77 8.22 -20.39
C ALA A 504 -6.51 7.34 -19.16
N ASN A 505 -5.27 6.92 -18.98
CA ASN A 505 -4.83 6.21 -17.77
C ASN A 505 -4.64 7.20 -16.60
N ASN A 506 -4.21 6.70 -15.44
CA ASN A 506 -4.00 7.50 -14.23
C ASN A 506 -2.88 8.57 -14.37
N LYS A 507 -2.05 8.45 -15.40
CA LYS A 507 -1.04 9.45 -15.79
C LYS A 507 -1.57 10.42 -16.85
N SER A 508 -2.89 10.46 -17.06
CA SER A 508 -3.57 11.28 -18.06
C SER A 508 -3.10 11.00 -19.51
N ARG A 509 -2.61 9.81 -19.80
CA ARG A 509 -2.20 9.40 -21.14
C ARG A 509 -3.26 8.50 -21.76
N SER A 510 -3.76 8.89 -22.94
CA SER A 510 -4.70 8.11 -23.74
C SER A 510 -4.02 7.52 -24.99
N PRO A 511 -4.64 6.54 -25.66
CA PRO A 511 -4.22 6.07 -26.97
C PRO A 511 -4.00 7.23 -27.94
N LEU A 512 -4.93 8.18 -27.96
CA LEU A 512 -4.84 9.38 -28.78
C LEU A 512 -3.64 10.23 -28.40
N SER A 513 -3.42 10.49 -27.09
CA SER A 513 -2.29 11.31 -26.65
C SER A 513 -0.95 10.75 -27.10
N LEU A 514 -0.78 9.44 -27.01
CA LEU A 514 0.41 8.77 -27.50
C LEU A 514 0.56 8.91 -29.02
N ALA A 515 -0.53 8.69 -29.76
CA ALA A 515 -0.52 8.78 -31.21
C ALA A 515 -0.17 10.18 -31.69
N LEU A 516 -0.74 11.23 -31.08
CA LEU A 516 -0.50 12.61 -31.47
C LEU A 516 0.93 13.10 -31.21
N HIS A 517 1.62 12.50 -30.21
CA HIS A 517 3.02 12.81 -29.87
C HIS A 517 4.02 11.89 -30.56
N SER A 518 3.55 10.86 -31.25
CA SER A 518 4.40 9.91 -31.97
C SER A 518 4.52 10.27 -33.46
N ASP A 519 5.27 9.45 -34.17
CA ASP A 519 5.34 9.56 -35.62
C ASP A 519 3.99 9.28 -36.30
N SER A 520 3.82 9.83 -37.50
CA SER A 520 2.56 9.82 -38.26
C SER A 520 1.92 8.43 -38.46
N SER A 521 2.67 7.36 -38.39
CA SER A 521 2.19 5.99 -38.63
C SER A 521 1.10 5.54 -37.66
N ILE A 522 1.16 5.94 -36.38
CA ILE A 522 0.12 5.58 -35.40
C ILE A 522 -1.14 6.39 -35.64
N ILE A 523 -1.02 7.67 -35.95
CA ILE A 523 -2.16 8.55 -36.28
C ILE A 523 -2.93 7.95 -37.46
N ASP A 524 -2.25 7.40 -38.44
CA ASP A 524 -2.88 6.90 -39.67
C ASP A 524 -3.85 5.75 -39.44
N TRP A 525 -3.52 4.80 -38.60
CA TRP A 525 -4.42 3.68 -38.32
C TRP A 525 -5.38 3.96 -37.15
N LEU A 526 -5.00 4.83 -36.18
CA LEU A 526 -5.85 5.16 -35.03
C LEU A 526 -6.97 6.12 -35.42
N ILE A 527 -6.68 7.12 -36.30
CA ILE A 527 -7.64 8.13 -36.75
C ILE A 527 -8.26 7.72 -38.09
N THR A 528 -9.35 7.00 -37.99
CA THR A 528 -10.20 6.56 -39.10
C THR A 528 -11.36 7.53 -39.37
N SER A 529 -12.14 7.29 -40.38
CA SER A 529 -13.39 8.07 -40.67
C SER A 529 -14.39 8.03 -39.51
N ARG A 530 -14.33 7.03 -38.64
CA ARG A 530 -15.15 6.88 -37.43
C ARG A 530 -14.54 7.65 -36.25
N THR A 531 -13.28 7.40 -35.94
CA THR A 531 -12.63 7.95 -34.75
C THR A 531 -12.33 9.43 -34.89
N ILE A 532 -12.24 9.99 -36.11
CA ILE A 532 -12.06 11.45 -36.32
C ILE A 532 -13.25 12.27 -35.77
N LYS A 533 -14.45 11.67 -35.69
CA LYS A 533 -15.68 12.30 -35.15
C LYS A 533 -15.87 11.98 -33.68
N ALA A 534 -15.08 11.06 -33.12
CA ALA A 534 -15.18 10.68 -31.73
C ALA A 534 -14.73 11.81 -30.80
N THR A 535 -15.34 11.85 -29.64
CA THR A 535 -15.01 12.79 -28.57
C THR A 535 -14.83 12.02 -27.26
N ASP A 536 -14.06 12.59 -26.36
CA ASP A 536 -13.99 12.09 -24.98
C ASP A 536 -15.28 12.40 -24.21
N GLY A 537 -15.34 11.97 -22.92
CA GLY A 537 -16.48 12.25 -22.04
C GLY A 537 -16.72 13.75 -21.80
N SER A 538 -15.75 14.60 -22.08
CA SER A 538 -15.84 16.07 -22.03
C SER A 538 -16.18 16.68 -23.39
N GLY A 539 -16.38 15.88 -24.43
CA GLY A 539 -16.68 16.34 -25.78
C GLY A 539 -15.45 16.82 -26.56
N ASN A 540 -14.23 16.64 -26.06
CA ASN A 540 -13.03 17.05 -26.78
C ASN A 540 -12.76 16.07 -27.94
N SER A 541 -12.58 16.60 -29.14
CA SER A 541 -12.12 15.85 -30.30
C SER A 541 -10.58 15.73 -30.31
N ALA A 542 -10.05 14.87 -31.16
CA ALA A 542 -8.61 14.78 -31.39
C ALA A 542 -7.95 16.15 -31.72
N LEU A 543 -8.67 17.05 -32.41
CA LEU A 543 -8.17 18.38 -32.76
C LEU A 543 -8.08 19.30 -31.54
N HIS A 544 -8.94 19.15 -30.52
CA HIS A 544 -8.81 19.89 -29.28
C HIS A 544 -7.49 19.55 -28.60
N TYR A 545 -7.17 18.29 -28.48
CA TYR A 545 -5.91 17.82 -27.88
C TYR A 545 -4.68 18.22 -28.68
N ALA A 546 -4.73 18.08 -30.01
CA ALA A 546 -3.62 18.51 -30.86
C ALA A 546 -3.35 20.02 -30.76
N ALA A 547 -4.41 20.83 -30.61
CA ALA A 547 -4.32 22.26 -30.36
C ALA A 547 -3.74 22.56 -28.96
N GLU A 548 -4.22 21.89 -27.94
CA GLU A 548 -3.76 22.03 -26.55
C GLU A 548 -2.28 21.70 -26.38
N TRP A 549 -1.82 20.64 -27.03
CA TRP A 549 -0.41 20.23 -26.92
C TRP A 549 0.49 20.93 -27.96
N GLY A 550 -0.02 21.81 -28.77
CA GLY A 550 0.76 22.58 -29.73
C GLY A 550 1.33 21.75 -30.87
N LEU A 551 0.68 20.68 -31.27
CA LEU A 551 1.18 19.67 -32.20
C LEU A 551 0.83 20.03 -33.64
N LYS A 552 1.62 20.91 -34.28
CA LYS A 552 1.40 21.43 -35.67
C LYS A 552 1.15 20.32 -36.70
N ASN A 553 1.97 19.28 -36.69
CA ASN A 553 1.85 18.18 -37.66
C ASN A 553 0.55 17.40 -37.44
N ALA A 554 0.20 17.11 -36.17
CA ALA A 554 -1.03 16.44 -35.84
C ALA A 554 -2.26 17.27 -36.26
N ILE A 555 -2.27 18.58 -35.99
CA ILE A 555 -3.34 19.49 -36.44
C ILE A 555 -3.51 19.41 -37.96
N ARG A 556 -2.42 19.51 -38.74
CA ARG A 556 -2.46 19.40 -40.18
C ARG A 556 -3.01 18.08 -40.67
N ILE A 557 -2.58 16.96 -40.06
CA ILE A 557 -3.05 15.62 -40.43
C ILE A 557 -4.54 15.46 -40.08
N LEU A 558 -4.94 15.89 -38.87
CA LEU A 558 -6.35 15.75 -38.41
C LEU A 558 -7.29 16.58 -39.29
N ILE A 559 -6.94 17.81 -39.65
CA ILE A 559 -7.76 18.66 -40.56
C ILE A 559 -7.83 18.02 -41.95
N ALA A 560 -6.73 17.50 -42.48
CA ALA A 560 -6.71 16.78 -43.75
C ALA A 560 -7.58 15.52 -43.72
N LYS A 561 -7.71 14.86 -42.55
CA LYS A 561 -8.62 13.72 -42.33
C LYS A 561 -10.06 14.12 -42.05
N GLY A 562 -10.38 15.43 -42.02
CA GLY A 562 -11.76 15.95 -41.91
C GLY A 562 -12.19 16.31 -40.48
N ALA A 563 -11.24 16.56 -39.55
CA ALA A 563 -11.56 17.11 -38.24
C ALA A 563 -12.22 18.50 -38.37
N SER A 564 -13.31 18.74 -37.62
CA SER A 564 -13.98 20.05 -37.61
C SER A 564 -13.21 21.09 -36.77
N PRO A 565 -12.74 22.22 -37.35
CA PRO A 565 -12.10 23.29 -36.61
C PRO A 565 -13.00 23.99 -35.58
N GLU A 566 -14.32 23.93 -35.77
CA GLU A 566 -15.32 24.58 -34.89
C GLU A 566 -16.08 23.56 -34.00
N ALA A 567 -15.55 22.34 -33.88
CA ALA A 567 -16.12 21.37 -32.95
C ALA A 567 -16.13 21.93 -31.53
N LYS A 568 -17.24 21.79 -30.80
CA LYS A 568 -17.38 22.25 -29.43
C LYS A 568 -17.31 21.05 -28.46
N ASN A 569 -16.54 21.19 -27.41
CA ASN A 569 -16.57 20.24 -26.30
C ASN A 569 -17.78 20.51 -25.38
N ALA A 570 -17.92 19.73 -24.28
CA ALA A 570 -18.99 19.88 -23.31
C ALA A 570 -19.02 21.27 -22.64
N ASN A 571 -17.87 21.93 -22.54
CA ASN A 571 -17.75 23.30 -22.03
C ASN A 571 -18.08 24.37 -23.09
N GLY A 572 -18.40 23.97 -24.33
CA GLY A 572 -18.59 24.88 -25.45
C GLY A 572 -17.29 25.42 -26.04
N GLU A 573 -16.14 24.92 -25.62
CA GLU A 573 -14.84 25.31 -26.11
C GLU A 573 -14.56 24.69 -27.47
N THR A 574 -13.99 25.45 -28.39
CA THR A 574 -13.46 24.96 -29.67
C THR A 574 -11.95 24.71 -29.56
N PRO A 575 -11.29 24.04 -30.51
CA PRO A 575 -9.83 23.87 -30.52
C PRO A 575 -9.05 25.17 -30.34
N MET A 576 -9.63 26.32 -30.70
CA MET A 576 -9.02 27.65 -30.48
C MET A 576 -8.81 27.95 -28.98
N PHE A 577 -9.74 27.49 -28.10
CA PHE A 577 -9.57 27.63 -26.65
C PHE A 577 -8.41 26.78 -26.14
N ASN A 578 -8.29 25.54 -26.64
CA ASN A 578 -7.19 24.68 -26.25
C ASN A 578 -5.84 25.25 -26.74
N ALA A 579 -5.79 25.78 -27.96
CA ALA A 579 -4.60 26.49 -28.44
C ALA A 579 -4.25 27.72 -27.58
N ALA A 580 -5.26 28.45 -27.10
CA ALA A 580 -5.05 29.58 -26.20
C ALA A 580 -4.48 29.19 -24.83
N LYS A 581 -4.63 27.93 -24.40
CA LYS A 581 -3.98 27.37 -23.20
C LYS A 581 -2.47 27.12 -23.39
N THR A 582 -1.98 27.21 -24.60
CA THR A 582 -0.52 27.13 -24.93
C THR A 582 0.03 28.51 -25.21
N ASP A 583 1.34 28.71 -25.00
CA ASP A 583 1.97 30.00 -25.41
C ASP A 583 2.51 29.94 -26.83
N ASN A 584 1.83 29.23 -27.72
CA ASN A 584 2.24 29.02 -29.11
C ASN A 584 1.36 29.79 -30.10
N ALA A 585 1.77 31.00 -30.42
CA ALA A 585 1.09 31.90 -31.37
C ALA A 585 0.90 31.29 -32.76
N GLU A 586 1.79 30.38 -33.18
CA GLU A 586 1.69 29.76 -34.52
C GLU A 586 0.51 28.77 -34.62
N ILE A 587 0.17 28.06 -33.51
CA ILE A 587 -0.99 27.17 -33.46
C ILE A 587 -2.28 27.98 -33.63
N ILE A 588 -2.40 29.10 -32.93
CA ILE A 588 -3.53 30.03 -33.05
C ILE A 588 -3.68 30.52 -34.48
N GLU A 589 -2.57 30.93 -35.10
CA GLU A 589 -2.57 31.38 -36.49
C GLU A 589 -2.93 30.27 -37.47
N GLN A 590 -2.42 29.05 -37.22
CA GLN A 590 -2.74 27.89 -38.07
C GLN A 590 -4.22 27.54 -37.98
N LEU A 591 -4.80 27.50 -36.78
CA LEU A 591 -6.23 27.24 -36.59
C LEU A 591 -7.10 28.33 -37.22
N PHE A 592 -6.72 29.63 -37.07
CA PHE A 592 -7.40 30.77 -37.68
C PHE A 592 -7.43 30.67 -39.22
N LYS A 593 -6.27 30.35 -39.84
CA LYS A 593 -6.17 30.12 -41.28
C LYS A 593 -7.01 28.94 -41.77
N ASN A 594 -7.32 27.98 -40.89
CA ASN A 594 -8.14 26.84 -41.20
C ASN A 594 -9.63 27.00 -40.77
N GLY A 595 -10.05 28.24 -40.49
CA GLY A 595 -11.45 28.61 -40.29
C GLY A 595 -11.94 28.70 -38.86
N CYS A 596 -11.05 28.47 -37.84
CA CYS A 596 -11.44 28.69 -36.46
C CYS A 596 -11.65 30.18 -36.17
N LYS A 597 -12.74 30.55 -35.52
CA LYS A 597 -13.06 31.92 -35.09
C LYS A 597 -12.40 32.24 -33.75
N VAL A 598 -11.90 33.53 -33.61
CA VAL A 598 -11.24 34.02 -32.39
C VAL A 598 -12.22 34.52 -31.32
N ASN A 599 -13.48 34.90 -31.72
CA ASN A 599 -14.50 35.48 -30.82
C ASN A 599 -15.59 34.49 -30.45
N VAL A 600 -15.30 33.19 -30.50
CA VAL A 600 -16.22 32.15 -30.01
C VAL A 600 -16.36 32.22 -28.51
N ARG A 601 -17.50 31.81 -28.01
CA ARG A 601 -17.75 31.76 -26.56
C ARG A 601 -17.97 30.33 -26.12
N ASP A 602 -17.37 30.00 -24.99
CA ASP A 602 -17.66 28.76 -24.25
C ASP A 602 -19.00 28.90 -23.48
N ASN A 603 -19.38 27.87 -22.73
CA ASN A 603 -20.62 27.87 -21.95
C ASN A 603 -20.62 28.87 -20.79
N LEU A 604 -19.45 29.34 -20.38
CA LEU A 604 -19.26 30.39 -19.38
C LEU A 604 -19.18 31.79 -20.02
N GLY A 605 -19.39 31.87 -21.34
CA GLY A 605 -19.29 33.14 -22.08
C GLY A 605 -17.85 33.64 -22.25
N SER A 606 -16.83 32.88 -21.81
CA SER A 606 -15.42 33.24 -21.98
C SER A 606 -15.03 33.09 -23.45
N THR A 607 -14.08 33.87 -23.90
CA THR A 607 -13.48 33.79 -25.23
C THR A 607 -12.08 33.14 -25.17
N PRO A 608 -11.48 32.75 -26.31
CA PRO A 608 -10.10 32.27 -26.31
C PRO A 608 -9.12 33.27 -25.68
N LEU A 609 -9.39 34.57 -25.78
CA LEU A 609 -8.55 35.61 -25.14
C LEU A 609 -8.62 35.51 -23.61
N HIS A 610 -9.83 35.30 -23.02
CA HIS A 610 -9.93 35.02 -21.58
C HIS A 610 -9.06 33.82 -21.17
N THR A 611 -9.12 32.79 -22.00
CA THR A 611 -8.35 31.55 -21.73
C THR A 611 -6.85 31.81 -21.81
N ALA A 612 -6.36 32.53 -22.86
CA ALA A 612 -4.95 32.86 -22.97
C ALA A 612 -4.44 33.65 -21.75
N ILE A 613 -5.24 34.63 -21.29
CA ILE A 613 -4.92 35.43 -20.11
C ILE A 613 -4.91 34.57 -18.83
N ARG A 614 -5.93 33.75 -18.63
CA ARG A 614 -6.03 32.86 -17.46
C ARG A 614 -4.84 31.91 -17.37
N TRP A 615 -4.34 31.44 -18.51
CA TRP A 615 -3.16 30.57 -18.61
C TRP A 615 -1.84 31.33 -18.68
N MET A 616 -1.88 32.68 -18.62
CA MET A 616 -0.70 33.54 -18.63
C MET A 616 0.12 33.49 -19.94
N ASN A 617 -0.53 33.14 -21.00
CA ASN A 617 0.07 32.91 -22.32
C ASN A 617 0.11 34.24 -23.13
N LYS A 618 1.17 35.02 -22.92
CA LYS A 618 1.33 36.35 -23.51
C LYS A 618 1.35 36.29 -25.02
N ASN A 619 2.14 35.39 -25.61
CA ASN A 619 2.23 35.29 -27.08
C ASN A 619 0.90 34.92 -27.73
N SER A 620 0.15 34.00 -27.04
CA SER A 620 -1.19 33.62 -27.47
C SER A 620 -2.18 34.80 -27.37
N ALA A 621 -2.13 35.56 -26.28
CA ALA A 621 -2.98 36.73 -26.08
C ALA A 621 -2.70 37.81 -27.11
N GLU A 622 -1.42 38.14 -27.33
CA GLU A 622 -0.99 39.10 -28.37
C GLU A 622 -1.48 38.66 -29.75
N LYS A 623 -1.29 37.37 -30.10
CA LYS A 623 -1.76 36.84 -31.40
C LYS A 623 -3.28 36.92 -31.53
N LEU A 624 -4.06 36.59 -30.51
CA LEU A 624 -5.50 36.67 -30.53
C LEU A 624 -5.99 38.13 -30.70
N ILE A 625 -5.36 39.08 -29.98
CA ILE A 625 -5.64 40.52 -30.14
C ILE A 625 -5.36 40.99 -31.57
N MET A 626 -4.20 40.59 -32.12
CA MET A 626 -3.83 40.92 -33.52
C MET A 626 -4.80 40.34 -34.57
N LEU A 627 -5.43 39.18 -34.27
CA LEU A 627 -6.43 38.54 -35.12
C LEU A 627 -7.86 39.07 -34.89
N GLY A 628 -8.02 40.14 -34.08
CA GLY A 628 -9.31 40.80 -33.85
C GLY A 628 -10.16 40.20 -32.73
N ALA A 629 -9.54 39.64 -31.69
CA ALA A 629 -10.25 39.23 -30.49
C ALA A 629 -10.88 40.43 -29.76
N ASP A 630 -12.13 40.31 -29.32
CA ASP A 630 -12.81 41.32 -28.49
C ASP A 630 -12.16 41.41 -27.08
N ILE A 631 -11.38 42.52 -26.91
CA ILE A 631 -10.60 42.73 -25.70
C ILE A 631 -11.46 43.05 -24.46
N ASN A 632 -12.73 43.49 -24.67
CA ASN A 632 -13.66 43.86 -23.62
C ASN A 632 -14.81 42.84 -23.47
N ALA A 633 -14.69 41.68 -24.11
CA ALA A 633 -15.66 40.63 -23.97
C ALA A 633 -15.85 40.27 -22.47
N GLN A 634 -17.08 40.20 -22.01
CA GLN A 634 -17.38 39.73 -20.64
C GLN A 634 -17.91 38.32 -20.70
N ASN A 635 -17.45 37.47 -19.75
CA ASN A 635 -18.02 36.15 -19.53
C ASN A 635 -19.32 36.24 -18.73
N VAL A 636 -19.97 35.09 -18.44
CA VAL A 636 -21.25 35.06 -17.69
C VAL A 636 -21.14 35.63 -16.28
N SER A 637 -19.95 35.69 -15.71
CA SER A 637 -19.67 36.33 -14.42
C SER A 637 -19.39 37.82 -14.55
N GLY A 638 -19.46 38.40 -15.74
CA GLY A 638 -19.15 39.79 -16.01
C GLY A 638 -17.66 40.12 -16.07
N LYS A 639 -16.78 39.11 -16.02
CA LYS A 639 -15.32 39.32 -16.01
C LYS A 639 -14.80 39.47 -17.43
N SER A 640 -13.98 40.51 -17.63
CA SER A 640 -13.26 40.72 -18.87
C SER A 640 -11.87 40.06 -18.86
N PRO A 641 -11.18 39.93 -20.02
CA PRO A 641 -9.78 39.47 -20.04
C PRO A 641 -8.86 40.26 -19.09
N LEU A 642 -9.09 41.57 -18.93
CA LEU A 642 -8.33 42.40 -17.99
C LEU A 642 -8.58 41.96 -16.53
N ALA A 643 -9.82 41.64 -16.19
CA ALA A 643 -10.15 41.11 -14.86
C ALA A 643 -9.44 39.78 -14.59
N GLU A 644 -9.39 38.88 -15.56
CA GLU A 644 -8.66 37.62 -15.45
C GLU A 644 -7.13 37.84 -15.29
N ALA A 645 -6.54 38.81 -16.00
CA ALA A 645 -5.12 39.16 -15.86
C ALA A 645 -4.79 39.67 -14.45
N VAL A 646 -5.67 40.51 -13.90
CA VAL A 646 -5.53 41.03 -12.54
C VAL A 646 -5.68 39.98 -11.49
N LEU A 647 -6.69 39.12 -11.60
CA LEU A 647 -6.89 37.97 -10.68
C LEU A 647 -5.71 37.00 -10.72
N ALA A 648 -5.09 36.83 -11.88
CA ALA A 648 -3.86 36.03 -12.01
C ALA A 648 -2.61 36.74 -11.46
N GLY A 649 -2.72 38.01 -11.02
CA GLY A 649 -1.61 38.81 -10.53
C GLY A 649 -0.58 39.21 -11.56
N LYS A 650 -0.92 39.16 -12.86
CA LYS A 650 -0.01 39.38 -13.99
C LYS A 650 -0.09 40.81 -14.49
N THR A 651 0.70 41.69 -13.88
CA THR A 651 0.77 43.11 -14.21
C THR A 651 1.13 43.37 -15.67
N ASP A 652 2.01 42.55 -16.26
CA ASP A 652 2.44 42.72 -17.67
C ASP A 652 1.31 42.39 -18.64
N LEU A 653 0.49 41.36 -18.37
CA LEU A 653 -0.69 41.01 -19.17
C LEU A 653 -1.79 42.07 -19.00
N ALA A 654 -1.99 42.56 -17.79
CA ALA A 654 -2.91 43.64 -17.52
C ALA A 654 -2.48 44.90 -18.30
N LYS A 655 -1.18 45.23 -18.32
CA LYS A 655 -0.63 46.31 -19.10
C LYS A 655 -0.84 46.13 -20.60
N LEU A 656 -0.55 44.93 -21.11
CA LEU A 656 -0.79 44.58 -22.53
C LEU A 656 -2.24 44.85 -22.94
N LEU A 657 -3.21 44.43 -22.11
CA LEU A 657 -4.64 44.64 -22.41
C LEU A 657 -5.03 46.12 -22.31
N LEU A 658 -4.54 46.86 -21.33
CA LEU A 658 -4.76 48.30 -21.16
C LEU A 658 -4.17 49.13 -22.34
N ASP A 659 -2.94 48.76 -22.76
CA ASP A 659 -2.29 49.40 -23.93
C ASP A 659 -3.08 49.17 -25.21
N ASN A 660 -3.85 48.10 -25.32
CA ASN A 660 -4.72 47.76 -26.47
C ASN A 660 -6.20 48.15 -26.26
N GLY A 661 -6.51 49.00 -25.26
CA GLY A 661 -7.83 49.60 -25.08
C GLY A 661 -8.83 48.82 -24.22
N ALA A 662 -8.34 47.99 -23.32
CA ALA A 662 -9.21 47.34 -22.33
C ALA A 662 -9.82 48.37 -21.36
N ASN A 663 -11.13 48.25 -21.03
CA ASN A 663 -11.82 49.13 -20.10
C ASN A 663 -11.45 48.77 -18.66
N VAL A 664 -10.78 49.69 -17.96
CA VAL A 664 -10.28 49.54 -16.58
C VAL A 664 -11.38 49.48 -15.53
N ASN A 665 -12.54 50.05 -15.82
CA ASN A 665 -13.68 50.21 -14.89
C ASN A 665 -14.79 49.15 -15.06
N THR A 666 -14.53 48.08 -15.80
CA THR A 666 -15.47 46.99 -15.89
C THR A 666 -15.65 46.32 -14.54
N SER A 667 -16.87 45.92 -14.25
CA SER A 667 -17.22 45.15 -13.06
C SER A 667 -17.82 43.78 -13.45
N ASP A 668 -17.70 42.82 -12.56
CA ASP A 668 -18.35 41.53 -12.69
C ASP A 668 -19.86 41.65 -12.38
N THR A 669 -20.58 40.52 -12.46
CA THR A 669 -22.04 40.47 -12.19
C THR A 669 -22.41 40.81 -10.75
N SER A 670 -21.46 40.78 -9.85
CA SER A 670 -21.67 41.23 -8.44
C SER A 670 -21.36 42.74 -8.25
N GLY A 671 -20.99 43.44 -9.31
CA GLY A 671 -20.56 44.82 -9.26
C GLY A 671 -19.11 45.01 -8.80
N ARG A 672 -18.37 43.91 -8.59
CA ARG A 672 -16.99 43.93 -8.12
C ARG A 672 -16.06 44.41 -9.25
N THR A 673 -15.29 45.46 -8.97
CA THR A 673 -14.39 46.04 -9.95
C THR A 673 -13.03 45.33 -10.02
N ILE A 674 -12.37 45.49 -11.15
CA ILE A 674 -11.00 44.96 -11.35
C ILE A 674 -10.03 45.51 -10.30
N LEU A 675 -10.21 46.78 -9.86
CA LEU A 675 -9.39 47.37 -8.80
C LEU A 675 -9.58 46.64 -7.46
N MET A 676 -10.81 46.24 -7.13
CA MET A 676 -11.06 45.43 -5.91
C MET A 676 -10.37 44.06 -5.99
N ASP A 677 -10.37 43.43 -7.15
CA ASP A 677 -9.68 42.17 -7.38
C ASP A 677 -8.16 42.33 -7.24
N ALA A 678 -7.58 43.41 -7.76
CA ALA A 678 -6.17 43.73 -7.60
C ALA A 678 -5.75 43.91 -6.13
N ILE A 679 -6.62 44.54 -5.32
CA ILE A 679 -6.38 44.75 -3.88
C ILE A 679 -6.42 43.40 -3.13
N VAL A 680 -7.39 42.55 -3.40
CA VAL A 680 -7.45 41.20 -2.79
C VAL A 680 -6.21 40.38 -3.16
N GLY A 681 -5.74 40.49 -4.40
CA GLY A 681 -4.48 39.88 -4.86
C GLY A 681 -3.22 40.50 -4.26
N LYS A 682 -3.34 41.61 -3.52
CA LYS A 682 -2.24 42.36 -2.89
C LYS A 682 -1.12 42.77 -3.85
N ASN A 683 -1.42 42.91 -5.12
CA ASN A 683 -0.44 43.28 -6.12
C ASN A 683 -0.35 44.81 -6.28
N ILE A 684 0.52 45.42 -5.52
CA ILE A 684 0.65 46.90 -5.48
C ILE A 684 1.02 47.51 -6.86
N ASN A 685 1.80 46.79 -7.65
CA ASN A 685 2.16 47.26 -8.99
C ASN A 685 0.94 47.29 -9.93
N THR A 686 0.09 46.22 -9.86
CA THR A 686 -1.15 46.18 -10.61
C THR A 686 -2.14 47.24 -10.13
N ILE A 687 -2.24 47.49 -8.84
CA ILE A 687 -3.10 48.53 -8.26
C ILE A 687 -2.66 49.91 -8.80
N LYS A 688 -1.36 50.22 -8.69
CA LYS A 688 -0.80 51.48 -9.24
C LYS A 688 -1.01 51.59 -10.75
N LEU A 689 -0.86 50.50 -11.50
CA LEU A 689 -1.12 50.45 -12.92
C LEU A 689 -2.58 50.81 -13.25
N LEU A 690 -3.55 50.12 -12.59
CA LEU A 690 -4.98 50.35 -12.81
C LEU A 690 -5.37 51.83 -12.52
N LEU A 691 -4.86 52.40 -11.44
CA LEU A 691 -5.08 53.80 -11.06
C LEU A 691 -4.47 54.76 -12.07
N ALA A 692 -3.30 54.42 -12.64
CA ALA A 692 -2.68 55.21 -13.72
C ALA A 692 -3.53 55.22 -15.01
N TYR A 693 -4.33 54.20 -15.25
CA TYR A 693 -5.31 54.12 -16.35
C TYR A 693 -6.73 54.55 -15.90
N ASN A 694 -6.84 55.35 -14.81
CA ASN A 694 -8.08 55.95 -14.29
C ASN A 694 -9.08 54.95 -13.76
N ALA A 695 -8.63 53.91 -13.06
CA ALA A 695 -9.55 53.04 -12.26
C ALA A 695 -10.21 53.85 -11.17
N ASN A 696 -11.55 53.77 -11.04
CA ASN A 696 -12.33 54.48 -10.05
C ASN A 696 -12.50 53.69 -8.75
N PRO A 697 -11.92 54.14 -7.60
CA PRO A 697 -11.99 53.39 -6.34
C PRO A 697 -13.33 53.50 -5.65
N GLN A 698 -14.23 54.36 -6.09
CA GLN A 698 -15.54 54.62 -5.44
C GLN A 698 -16.65 53.69 -5.90
N ILE A 699 -16.47 52.98 -6.98
CA ILE A 699 -17.46 52.02 -7.49
C ILE A 699 -17.76 50.98 -6.41
N GLN A 700 -19.05 50.80 -6.10
CA GLN A 700 -19.51 49.83 -5.12
C GLN A 700 -20.01 48.54 -5.80
N GLU A 701 -19.68 47.42 -5.18
CA GLU A 701 -20.29 46.13 -5.51
C GLU A 701 -21.66 45.97 -4.91
N ILE A 702 -22.37 44.88 -5.22
CA ILE A 702 -23.77 44.61 -4.80
C ILE A 702 -23.96 44.73 -3.27
N ASN A 703 -22.96 44.32 -2.47
CA ASN A 703 -23.03 44.44 -1.01
C ASN A 703 -22.62 45.83 -0.45
N GLY A 704 -22.41 46.79 -1.36
CA GLY A 704 -22.01 48.14 -1.00
C GLY A 704 -20.50 48.30 -0.64
N ARG A 705 -19.69 47.24 -0.81
CA ARG A 705 -18.24 47.39 -0.61
C ARG A 705 -17.61 48.07 -1.81
N ASN A 706 -16.57 48.86 -1.54
CA ASN A 706 -15.75 49.49 -2.54
C ASN A 706 -14.26 49.12 -2.38
N ALA A 707 -13.41 49.63 -3.21
CA ALA A 707 -11.99 49.32 -3.19
C ALA A 707 -11.33 49.59 -1.81
N TYR A 708 -11.84 50.56 -1.02
CA TYR A 708 -11.26 50.86 0.28
C TYR A 708 -11.62 49.85 1.35
N HIS A 709 -12.79 49.24 1.29
CA HIS A 709 -13.13 48.08 2.15
C HIS A 709 -12.14 46.92 1.90
N GLU A 710 -11.85 46.63 0.65
CA GLU A 710 -10.88 45.58 0.30
C GLU A 710 -9.46 45.93 0.75
N ALA A 711 -9.04 47.20 0.58
CA ALA A 711 -7.75 47.70 1.05
C ALA A 711 -7.59 47.51 2.55
N ALA A 712 -8.61 47.88 3.32
CA ALA A 712 -8.59 47.70 4.77
C ALA A 712 -8.44 46.23 5.17
N VAL A 713 -9.16 45.28 4.52
CA VAL A 713 -9.06 43.84 4.77
C VAL A 713 -7.71 43.27 4.33
N SER A 714 -7.04 43.89 3.35
CA SER A 714 -5.76 43.44 2.86
C SER A 714 -4.64 43.43 3.93
N GLY A 715 -4.75 44.25 4.94
CA GLY A 715 -3.74 44.44 5.99
C GLY A 715 -2.45 45.12 5.51
N SER A 716 -2.43 45.65 4.29
CA SER A 716 -1.25 46.29 3.72
C SER A 716 -1.35 47.82 3.81
N ILE A 717 -0.48 48.41 4.61
CA ILE A 717 -0.40 49.88 4.78
C ILE A 717 -0.20 50.57 3.47
N GLU A 718 0.70 50.04 2.59
CA GLU A 718 0.99 50.59 1.27
C GLU A 718 -0.27 50.64 0.39
N ILE A 719 -1.05 49.54 0.37
CA ILE A 719 -2.29 49.49 -0.42
C ILE A 719 -3.31 50.45 0.14
N ILE A 720 -3.47 50.49 1.47
CA ILE A 720 -4.38 51.37 2.17
C ILE A 720 -4.05 52.85 1.80
N ASP A 721 -2.77 53.24 1.85
CA ASP A 721 -2.35 54.59 1.56
C ASP A 721 -2.61 54.95 0.08
N VAL A 722 -2.31 54.06 -0.82
CA VAL A 722 -2.55 54.30 -2.26
C VAL A 722 -4.02 54.49 -2.58
N ILE A 723 -4.92 53.67 -1.99
CA ILE A 723 -6.38 53.78 -2.21
C ILE A 723 -6.95 54.98 -1.44
N ARG A 724 -6.49 55.32 -0.25
CA ARG A 724 -6.88 56.49 0.51
C ARG A 724 -6.55 57.77 -0.32
N ASN A 725 -5.33 57.80 -0.85
CA ASN A 725 -4.89 58.95 -1.67
C ASN A 725 -5.67 59.07 -2.99
N ALA A 726 -6.19 57.95 -3.51
CA ALA A 726 -7.12 57.91 -4.65
C ALA A 726 -8.58 58.28 -4.26
N GLY A 727 -8.84 58.68 -3.03
CA GLY A 727 -10.16 59.17 -2.54
C GLY A 727 -10.98 58.17 -1.73
N GLY A 728 -10.36 57.18 -1.08
CA GLY A 728 -11.07 56.22 -0.20
C GLY A 728 -11.67 56.85 1.05
N ASN A 729 -12.90 56.51 1.41
CA ASN A 729 -13.56 56.95 2.64
C ASN A 729 -13.51 55.84 3.70
N PRO A 730 -12.86 56.06 4.88
CA PRO A 730 -12.67 55.02 5.92
C PRO A 730 -13.96 54.57 6.63
N LEU A 731 -15.01 55.35 6.59
CA LEU A 731 -16.28 55.06 7.25
C LEU A 731 -17.44 54.84 6.30
N SER A 732 -17.18 54.71 4.97
CA SER A 732 -18.24 54.33 4.04
C SER A 732 -18.76 52.94 4.41
N ARG A 733 -20.08 52.78 4.49
CA ARG A 733 -20.70 51.52 4.89
C ARG A 733 -21.00 50.61 3.73
N ASP A 734 -20.72 49.34 3.96
CA ASP A 734 -21.32 48.28 3.15
C ASP A 734 -22.77 48.01 3.64
N LYS A 735 -23.52 47.15 2.94
CA LYS A 735 -24.89 46.77 3.30
C LYS A 735 -25.02 46.05 4.64
N ASN A 736 -23.94 45.51 5.15
CA ASN A 736 -23.89 44.87 6.48
C ASN A 736 -23.49 45.85 7.58
N GLY A 737 -23.33 47.15 7.24
CA GLY A 737 -22.89 48.19 8.17
C GLY A 737 -21.41 48.16 8.50
N ASN A 738 -20.60 47.36 7.81
CA ASN A 738 -19.15 47.38 7.98
C ASN A 738 -18.57 48.60 7.26
N THR A 739 -17.54 49.15 7.82
CA THR A 739 -16.73 50.23 7.20
C THR A 739 -15.31 49.73 6.99
N PRO A 740 -14.53 50.33 6.08
CA PRO A 740 -13.10 49.98 5.95
C PRO A 740 -12.39 50.00 7.32
N PHE A 741 -12.72 50.98 8.17
CA PHE A 741 -12.19 51.05 9.52
C PHE A 741 -12.58 49.85 10.38
N SER A 742 -13.87 49.50 10.43
CA SER A 742 -14.31 48.33 11.22
C SER A 742 -13.72 47.03 10.76
N LEU A 743 -13.41 46.89 9.48
CA LEU A 743 -12.73 45.71 8.93
C LEU A 743 -11.26 45.68 9.32
N ALA A 744 -10.59 46.83 9.41
CA ALA A 744 -9.18 46.94 9.80
C ALA A 744 -8.94 46.59 11.28
N LEU A 745 -9.98 46.57 12.13
CA LEU A 745 -9.86 46.29 13.56
C LEU A 745 -9.40 44.87 13.93
N LYS A 746 -9.35 43.96 12.96
CA LYS A 746 -8.86 42.59 13.17
C LYS A 746 -7.35 42.46 13.05
N ASP A 747 -6.70 43.51 12.58
CA ASP A 747 -5.26 43.52 12.29
C ASP A 747 -4.46 44.29 13.40
N SER A 748 -3.47 45.06 13.01
CA SER A 748 -2.62 45.82 13.91
C SER A 748 -3.06 47.29 14.07
N ASP A 749 -2.62 47.95 15.14
CA ASP A 749 -2.84 49.40 15.38
C ASP A 749 -2.32 50.23 14.19
N ALA A 750 -1.24 49.84 13.54
CA ALA A 750 -0.67 50.51 12.40
C ALA A 750 -1.63 50.48 11.18
N ILE A 751 -2.29 49.34 10.94
CA ILE A 751 -3.29 49.20 9.87
C ILE A 751 -4.48 50.09 10.15
N MET A 752 -4.97 50.05 11.37
CA MET A 752 -6.09 50.91 11.79
C MET A 752 -5.78 52.39 11.60
N GLN A 753 -4.62 52.87 12.03
CA GLN A 753 -4.14 54.23 11.80
C GLN A 753 -4.03 54.60 10.32
N ALA A 754 -3.49 53.67 9.50
CA ALA A 754 -3.39 53.89 8.08
C ALA A 754 -4.76 54.09 7.40
N VAL A 755 -5.79 53.27 7.81
CA VAL A 755 -7.17 53.43 7.32
C VAL A 755 -7.80 54.73 7.75
N LEU A 756 -7.66 55.13 8.99
CA LEU A 756 -8.27 56.39 9.50
C LEU A 756 -7.59 57.60 8.96
N GLY A 757 -6.32 57.58 8.71
CA GLY A 757 -5.52 58.74 8.36
C GLY A 757 -5.40 59.72 9.53
N THR A 758 -5.53 61.03 9.21
CA THR A 758 -5.31 62.12 10.20
C THR A 758 -6.59 62.80 10.70
N ASP A 759 -7.75 62.51 10.16
CA ASP A 759 -9.03 63.13 10.56
C ASP A 759 -9.62 62.41 11.78
N ARG A 760 -9.73 63.15 12.88
CA ARG A 760 -10.27 62.67 14.18
C ARG A 760 -11.75 62.97 14.39
N LYS A 761 -12.39 63.73 13.51
CA LYS A 761 -13.80 64.10 13.63
C LYS A 761 -14.73 63.25 12.78
N ILE A 762 -14.20 62.16 12.20
CA ILE A 762 -14.98 61.31 11.32
C ILE A 762 -16.04 60.53 12.07
N SER A 763 -17.20 60.43 11.47
CA SER A 763 -18.29 59.54 11.87
C SER A 763 -18.96 58.92 10.64
N ASP A 764 -19.57 57.75 10.83
CA ASP A 764 -20.37 57.15 9.78
C ASP A 764 -21.79 57.80 9.68
N SER A 765 -22.62 57.32 8.74
CA SER A 765 -23.98 57.81 8.53
C SER A 765 -24.90 57.72 9.77
N ASP A 766 -24.61 56.82 10.71
CA ASP A 766 -25.35 56.66 11.96
C ASP A 766 -24.67 57.36 13.11
N GLY A 767 -23.72 58.23 12.84
CA GLY A 767 -23.00 59.01 13.85
C GLY A 767 -22.00 58.21 14.68
N ASN A 768 -21.68 56.93 14.32
CA ASN A 768 -20.68 56.17 15.06
C ASN A 768 -19.28 56.67 14.70
N THR A 769 -18.54 57.05 15.73
CA THR A 769 -17.11 57.34 15.62
C THR A 769 -16.29 56.05 15.61
N PRO A 770 -15.01 56.08 15.26
CA PRO A 770 -14.13 54.92 15.38
C PRO A 770 -14.20 54.22 16.74
N VAL A 771 -14.38 55.00 17.85
CA VAL A 771 -14.50 54.42 19.19
C VAL A 771 -15.81 53.63 19.39
N HIS A 772 -16.95 54.09 18.85
CA HIS A 772 -18.19 53.31 18.83
C HIS A 772 -18.02 51.95 18.13
N ILE A 773 -17.34 51.98 16.98
CA ILE A 773 -17.13 50.78 16.16
C ILE A 773 -16.26 49.76 16.89
N ILE A 774 -15.21 50.21 17.60
CA ILE A 774 -14.35 49.30 18.37
C ILE A 774 -15.14 48.61 19.49
N VAL A 775 -15.85 49.39 20.31
CA VAL A 775 -16.58 48.85 21.47
C VAL A 775 -17.78 47.97 21.09
N SER A 776 -18.28 48.06 19.87
CA SER A 776 -19.30 47.14 19.36
C SER A 776 -18.79 45.68 19.14
N GLY A 777 -17.64 45.34 19.65
CA GLY A 777 -17.04 43.97 19.58
C GLY A 777 -16.20 43.74 18.35
N LYS A 778 -15.80 44.78 17.64
CA LYS A 778 -15.03 44.66 16.39
C LYS A 778 -13.52 44.96 16.53
N GLY A 779 -13.03 45.35 17.75
CA GLY A 779 -11.65 45.70 17.98
C GLY A 779 -11.06 45.20 19.29
N SER A 780 -9.74 45.37 19.48
CA SER A 780 -9.02 45.00 20.71
C SER A 780 -9.02 46.17 21.74
N ILE A 781 -8.80 45.83 23.00
CA ILE A 781 -8.62 46.80 24.07
C ILE A 781 -7.44 47.74 23.82
N ALA A 782 -6.36 47.21 23.23
CA ALA A 782 -5.19 48.01 22.88
C ALA A 782 -5.53 49.07 21.83
N MET A 783 -6.32 48.71 20.81
CA MET A 783 -6.81 49.62 19.78
C MET A 783 -7.73 50.69 20.38
N LEU A 784 -8.64 50.32 21.32
CA LEU A 784 -9.47 51.26 22.05
C LEU A 784 -8.61 52.26 22.83
N SER A 785 -7.62 51.76 23.55
CA SER A 785 -6.69 52.61 24.32
C SER A 785 -5.96 53.58 23.40
N MET A 786 -5.47 53.09 22.27
CA MET A 786 -4.74 53.92 21.29
C MET A 786 -5.62 55.03 20.70
N LEU A 787 -6.90 54.76 20.35
CA LEU A 787 -7.81 55.80 19.85
C LEU A 787 -8.10 56.86 20.87
N ILE A 788 -8.36 56.46 22.14
CA ILE A 788 -8.60 57.40 23.26
C ILE A 788 -7.37 58.30 23.44
N HIS A 789 -6.15 57.72 23.52
CA HIS A 789 -4.91 58.51 23.68
C HIS A 789 -4.59 59.36 22.46
N SER A 790 -5.03 58.95 21.25
CA SER A 790 -4.89 59.74 20.03
C SER A 790 -5.91 60.85 19.91
N GLY A 791 -6.80 61.07 20.91
CA GLY A 791 -7.76 62.15 20.99
C GLY A 791 -9.04 61.98 20.18
N TYR A 792 -9.40 60.71 19.85
CA TYR A 792 -10.72 60.45 19.27
C TYR A 792 -11.80 60.64 20.37
N PRO A 793 -12.96 61.27 20.04
CA PRO A 793 -14.03 61.49 21.02
C PRO A 793 -14.66 60.15 21.42
N PHE A 794 -14.77 59.88 22.74
CA PHE A 794 -15.29 58.64 23.30
C PHE A 794 -16.58 58.78 24.13
N ASP A 795 -17.06 60.02 24.29
CA ASP A 795 -18.33 60.33 25.02
C ASP A 795 -19.42 60.89 24.10
N THR A 796 -19.18 60.91 22.80
CA THR A 796 -20.17 61.32 21.80
C THR A 796 -21.32 60.33 21.70
N ARG A 797 -22.51 60.79 21.34
CA ARG A 797 -23.66 59.95 21.03
C ARG A 797 -23.72 59.69 19.53
N ASN A 798 -24.02 58.45 19.15
CA ASN A 798 -24.40 58.13 17.79
C ASN A 798 -25.88 58.56 17.53
N ALA A 799 -26.42 58.32 16.34
CA ALA A 799 -27.80 58.64 15.95
C ALA A 799 -28.86 57.98 16.85
N ASP A 800 -28.60 56.81 17.39
CA ASP A 800 -29.49 56.11 18.34
C ASP A 800 -29.34 56.60 19.78
N GLY A 801 -28.47 57.57 20.07
CA GLY A 801 -28.20 58.09 21.36
C GLY A 801 -27.16 57.33 22.22
N TYR A 802 -26.58 56.24 21.68
CA TYR A 802 -25.59 55.44 22.40
C TYR A 802 -24.24 56.13 22.44
N THR A 803 -23.58 56.10 23.60
CA THR A 803 -22.14 56.37 23.71
C THR A 803 -21.33 55.09 23.58
N PRO A 804 -20.04 55.15 23.30
CA PRO A 804 -19.16 53.96 23.31
C PRO A 804 -19.28 53.15 24.61
N LEU A 805 -19.31 53.86 25.78
CA LEU A 805 -19.48 53.18 27.06
C LEU A 805 -20.81 52.41 27.16
N THR A 806 -21.89 52.99 26.65
CA THR A 806 -23.18 52.32 26.67
C THR A 806 -23.19 51.03 25.85
N ILE A 807 -22.56 51.06 24.66
CA ILE A 807 -22.41 49.88 23.80
C ILE A 807 -21.57 48.81 24.50
N ALA A 808 -20.43 49.17 25.12
CA ALA A 808 -19.59 48.26 25.88
C ALA A 808 -20.34 47.55 27.00
N VAL A 809 -21.19 48.29 27.73
CA VAL A 809 -22.00 47.73 28.81
C VAL A 809 -23.11 46.84 28.27
N GLU A 810 -23.76 47.24 27.18
CA GLU A 810 -24.84 46.44 26.56
C GLU A 810 -24.32 45.13 25.97
N SER A 811 -23.13 45.10 25.40
CA SER A 811 -22.46 43.89 24.92
C SER A 811 -21.88 43.02 26.05
N GLY A 812 -21.73 43.55 27.26
CA GLY A 812 -21.10 42.90 28.40
C GLY A 812 -19.58 42.92 28.37
N SER A 813 -18.99 43.77 27.56
CA SER A 813 -17.54 43.90 27.33
C SER A 813 -16.88 44.66 28.51
N ALA A 814 -16.61 43.92 29.59
CA ALA A 814 -16.14 44.49 30.84
C ALA A 814 -14.78 45.21 30.77
N ALA A 815 -13.93 44.74 29.90
CA ALA A 815 -12.58 45.30 29.74
C ALA A 815 -12.62 46.66 29.00
N GLU A 816 -13.40 46.77 27.93
CA GLU A 816 -13.63 48.00 27.17
C GLU A 816 -14.36 49.01 28.03
N ALA A 817 -15.41 48.60 28.73
CA ALA A 817 -16.13 49.46 29.66
C ALA A 817 -15.21 50.00 30.77
N LYS A 818 -14.34 49.17 31.32
CA LYS A 818 -13.35 49.58 32.32
C LYS A 818 -12.38 50.61 31.76
N LEU A 819 -11.84 50.39 30.57
CA LEU A 819 -10.89 51.30 29.95
C LEU A 819 -11.52 52.67 29.66
N LEU A 820 -12.75 52.71 29.16
CA LEU A 820 -13.50 53.94 28.92
C LEU A 820 -13.74 54.70 30.23
N LEU A 821 -14.17 54.01 31.29
CA LEU A 821 -14.38 54.61 32.61
C LEU A 821 -13.09 55.13 33.25
N GLU A 822 -11.96 54.44 33.10
CA GLU A 822 -10.65 54.88 33.58
C GLU A 822 -10.15 56.14 32.87
N ASN A 823 -10.60 56.38 31.63
CA ASN A 823 -10.29 57.58 30.85
C ASN A 823 -11.39 58.65 31.02
N GLY A 824 -12.35 58.47 31.90
CA GLY A 824 -13.32 59.53 32.29
C GLY A 824 -14.64 59.45 31.53
N ALA A 825 -14.97 58.34 30.83
CA ALA A 825 -16.29 58.23 30.20
C ALA A 825 -17.43 58.29 31.21
N ASN A 826 -18.45 59.03 30.85
CA ASN A 826 -19.58 59.29 31.75
C ASN A 826 -20.67 58.22 31.62
N PRO A 827 -20.88 57.34 32.65
CA PRO A 827 -21.86 56.25 32.61
C PRO A 827 -23.32 56.69 32.67
N PHE A 828 -23.60 57.99 32.95
CA PHE A 828 -24.93 58.50 33.12
C PHE A 828 -25.47 59.30 31.93
N ILE A 829 -24.76 59.30 30.82
CA ILE A 829 -25.25 59.85 29.53
C ILE A 829 -26.50 59.08 29.12
N MET A 830 -27.67 59.72 29.06
CA MET A 830 -28.92 59.07 28.71
C MET A 830 -29.00 58.71 27.23
N ILE A 831 -29.45 57.51 26.93
CA ILE A 831 -29.72 57.03 25.56
C ILE A 831 -31.09 57.60 25.08
N ASP A 832 -32.10 57.56 25.97
CA ASP A 832 -33.49 57.86 25.65
C ASP A 832 -34.14 58.78 26.73
N LYS A 833 -35.37 59.16 26.43
CA LYS A 833 -36.18 59.96 27.37
C LYS A 833 -36.65 59.18 28.62
N LYS A 834 -36.48 57.87 28.67
CA LYS A 834 -36.82 57.00 29.80
C LYS A 834 -35.70 56.89 30.83
N GLY A 835 -34.59 57.59 30.58
CA GLY A 835 -33.43 57.64 31.47
C GLY A 835 -32.51 56.40 31.40
N LYS A 836 -32.58 55.61 30.34
CA LYS A 836 -31.68 54.50 30.14
C LYS A 836 -30.29 55.06 29.90
N ASN A 837 -29.28 54.49 30.55
CA ASN A 837 -27.86 54.86 30.42
C ASN A 837 -26.95 53.64 30.72
N ALA A 838 -25.65 53.77 30.57
CA ALA A 838 -24.72 52.69 30.82
C ALA A 838 -24.81 52.07 32.22
N ALA A 839 -25.01 52.93 33.26
CA ALA A 839 -25.12 52.43 34.62
C ALA A 839 -26.42 51.64 34.85
N SER A 840 -27.55 52.07 34.27
CA SER A 840 -28.82 51.32 34.39
C SER A 840 -28.77 49.99 33.64
N ILE A 841 -28.12 49.93 32.47
CA ILE A 841 -27.96 48.69 31.71
C ILE A 841 -27.06 47.71 32.46
N ALA A 842 -25.99 48.20 33.09
CA ALA A 842 -25.08 47.34 33.88
C ALA A 842 -25.81 46.68 35.06
N LEU A 843 -26.77 47.42 35.68
CA LEU A 843 -27.62 46.91 36.74
C LEU A 843 -28.63 45.89 36.22
N GLU A 844 -29.35 46.20 35.16
CA GLU A 844 -30.26 45.21 34.47
C GLU A 844 -29.61 43.91 34.14
N LYS A 845 -28.36 43.96 33.61
CA LYS A 845 -27.59 42.77 33.24
C LYS A 845 -26.85 42.09 34.41
N LYS A 846 -26.92 42.66 35.61
CA LYS A 846 -26.22 42.20 36.82
C LYS A 846 -24.71 41.97 36.57
N ASN A 847 -24.09 42.77 35.75
CA ASN A 847 -22.67 42.61 35.39
C ASN A 847 -21.79 43.23 36.50
N MET A 848 -21.44 42.39 37.48
CA MET A 848 -20.70 42.84 38.67
C MET A 848 -19.34 43.41 38.36
N THR A 849 -18.67 42.95 37.30
CA THR A 849 -17.35 43.45 36.89
C THR A 849 -17.46 44.89 36.36
N ILE A 850 -18.46 45.16 35.53
CA ILE A 850 -18.71 46.51 35.01
C ILE A 850 -19.20 47.44 36.14
N LEU A 851 -20.09 46.94 36.96
CA LEU A 851 -20.58 47.72 38.10
C LEU A 851 -19.47 48.13 39.08
N ALA A 852 -18.52 47.23 39.36
CA ALA A 852 -17.35 47.55 40.17
C ALA A 852 -16.48 48.64 39.50
N SER A 853 -16.33 48.56 38.15
CA SER A 853 -15.59 49.59 37.42
C SER A 853 -16.29 50.95 37.42
N ILE A 854 -17.63 51.00 37.30
CA ILE A 854 -18.43 52.24 37.42
C ILE A 854 -18.25 52.84 38.83
N VAL A 855 -18.37 52.01 39.86
CA VAL A 855 -18.19 52.46 41.21
C VAL A 855 -16.82 53.07 41.48
N LYS A 856 -15.78 52.39 41.02
CA LYS A 856 -14.37 52.77 41.15
C LYS A 856 -14.08 54.12 40.48
N ASN A 857 -14.55 54.32 39.26
CA ASN A 857 -14.16 55.47 38.45
C ASN A 857 -15.22 56.60 38.43
N ALA A 858 -16.49 56.28 38.60
CA ALA A 858 -17.60 57.19 38.51
C ALA A 858 -18.62 57.06 39.67
N GLY A 859 -18.28 56.39 40.78
CA GLY A 859 -19.24 56.14 41.91
C GLY A 859 -19.71 57.35 42.63
N LYS A 860 -19.01 58.50 42.56
CA LYS A 860 -19.36 59.76 43.10
C LYS A 860 -20.08 60.73 42.13
N THR A 861 -20.19 60.31 40.88
CA THR A 861 -20.87 61.08 39.83
C THR A 861 -22.36 60.76 39.79
N SER A 862 -23.12 61.62 39.17
CA SER A 862 -24.56 61.45 39.00
C SER A 862 -24.98 61.88 37.59
N ASP A 863 -26.20 61.49 37.20
CA ASP A 863 -26.83 62.04 36.02
C ASP A 863 -27.24 63.53 36.22
N ILE A 864 -27.78 64.11 35.16
CA ILE A 864 -28.29 65.51 35.20
C ILE A 864 -29.43 65.74 36.21
N GLN A 865 -30.04 64.67 36.74
CA GLN A 865 -31.06 64.67 37.77
C GLN A 865 -30.49 64.35 39.15
N GLY A 866 -29.20 64.24 39.32
CA GLY A 866 -28.52 63.93 40.58
C GLY A 866 -28.59 62.39 40.92
N ASN A 867 -29.11 61.57 40.10
CA ASN A 867 -29.17 60.10 40.38
C ASN A 867 -27.79 59.45 40.28
N THR A 868 -27.35 58.88 41.37
CA THR A 868 -26.16 58.10 41.48
C THR A 868 -26.47 56.61 41.08
N ILE A 869 -25.48 55.80 41.01
CA ILE A 869 -25.66 54.36 40.72
C ILE A 869 -26.59 53.67 41.72
N LEU A 870 -26.57 54.04 42.97
CA LEU A 870 -27.50 53.52 44.00
C LEU A 870 -28.96 53.92 43.74
N HIS A 871 -29.23 55.10 43.18
CA HIS A 871 -30.57 55.51 42.78
C HIS A 871 -31.10 54.64 41.64
N TYR A 872 -30.22 54.28 40.69
CA TYR A 872 -30.57 53.36 39.61
C TYR A 872 -30.78 51.94 40.14
N ALA A 873 -29.88 51.44 41.04
CA ALA A 873 -30.01 50.14 41.66
C ALA A 873 -31.30 50.00 42.51
N ALA A 874 -31.73 51.05 43.21
CA ALA A 874 -32.96 51.07 44.00
C ALA A 874 -34.22 50.83 43.16
N ARG A 875 -34.18 51.04 41.84
CA ARG A 875 -35.27 50.73 40.88
C ARG A 875 -35.32 49.26 40.49
N THR A 876 -34.34 48.48 40.87
CA THR A 876 -34.27 47.01 40.55
C THR A 876 -34.64 46.21 41.79
N ALA A 877 -35.27 45.09 41.69
CA ALA A 877 -35.59 44.22 42.83
C ALA A 877 -34.39 43.32 43.26
N ASP A 878 -33.17 43.65 42.86
CA ASP A 878 -31.98 42.81 43.05
C ASP A 878 -31.19 43.21 44.31
N ALA A 879 -31.63 42.67 45.44
CA ALA A 879 -31.04 42.90 46.77
C ALA A 879 -29.55 42.46 46.81
N ASP A 880 -29.17 41.38 46.11
CA ASP A 880 -27.77 40.86 46.08
C ASP A 880 -26.84 41.88 45.41
N THR A 881 -27.26 42.43 44.27
CA THR A 881 -26.49 43.47 43.58
C THR A 881 -26.34 44.71 44.43
N ILE A 882 -27.42 45.14 45.09
CA ILE A 882 -27.39 46.31 46.04
C ILE A 882 -26.43 46.06 47.21
N LYS A 883 -26.49 44.85 47.79
CA LYS A 883 -25.62 44.48 48.92
C LYS A 883 -24.14 44.54 48.47
N LYS A 884 -23.86 44.04 47.24
CA LYS A 884 -22.51 44.11 46.69
C LYS A 884 -22.06 45.54 46.39
N LEU A 885 -22.92 46.38 45.84
CA LEU A 885 -22.63 47.82 45.63
C LEU A 885 -22.32 48.53 46.89
N LEU A 886 -23.11 48.31 47.99
CA LEU A 886 -22.85 48.85 49.29
C LEU A 886 -21.53 48.42 49.90
N SER A 887 -21.04 47.20 49.58
CA SER A 887 -19.72 46.72 50.03
C SER A 887 -18.55 47.56 49.48
N TYR A 888 -18.81 48.37 48.46
CA TYR A 888 -17.81 49.30 47.90
C TYR A 888 -17.84 50.70 48.60
N GLY A 889 -18.64 50.88 49.66
CA GLY A 889 -18.65 52.09 50.47
C GLY A 889 -19.40 53.25 49.84
N LEU A 890 -20.39 52.97 48.99
CA LEU A 890 -21.24 54.03 48.43
C LEU A 890 -22.17 54.67 49.54
N ASP A 891 -22.34 55.94 49.42
CA ASP A 891 -23.21 56.75 50.40
C ASP A 891 -24.68 56.56 50.04
N THR A 892 -25.45 56.03 50.99
CA THR A 892 -26.91 55.86 50.90
C THR A 892 -27.72 57.14 51.17
N ASN A 893 -27.07 58.21 51.71
CA ASN A 893 -27.72 59.49 52.07
C ASN A 893 -27.77 60.48 50.89
N VAL A 894 -27.10 60.17 49.77
CA VAL A 894 -27.09 61.07 48.60
C VAL A 894 -28.52 61.32 48.13
N LYS A 895 -28.90 62.60 47.99
CA LYS A 895 -30.21 62.99 47.44
C LYS A 895 -30.07 63.41 45.97
N ASN A 896 -31.00 62.98 45.12
CA ASN A 896 -31.10 63.47 43.73
C ASN A 896 -31.77 64.94 43.80
N ILE A 897 -31.92 65.57 42.63
CA ILE A 897 -32.51 66.91 42.50
C ILE A 897 -33.94 66.95 43.06
N SER A 898 -34.70 65.89 43.03
CA SER A 898 -36.01 65.72 43.57
C SER A 898 -35.99 65.51 45.11
N GLY A 899 -34.82 65.52 45.76
CA GLY A 899 -34.66 65.31 47.19
C GLY A 899 -34.77 63.85 47.62
N GLU A 900 -34.88 62.90 46.71
CA GLU A 900 -35.03 61.46 46.99
C GLU A 900 -33.69 60.75 47.21
N THR A 901 -33.61 59.94 48.24
CA THR A 901 -32.51 59.04 48.51
C THR A 901 -32.76 57.72 47.78
N PRO A 902 -31.72 56.90 47.56
CA PRO A 902 -31.91 55.53 47.01
C PRO A 902 -32.95 54.71 47.79
N HIS A 903 -32.98 54.82 49.08
CA HIS A 903 -33.98 54.16 49.92
C HIS A 903 -35.42 54.58 49.55
N MET A 904 -35.73 55.95 49.45
CA MET A 904 -37.00 56.44 49.02
C MET A 904 -37.44 55.94 47.65
N ILE A 905 -36.49 55.80 46.73
CA ILE A 905 -36.74 55.20 45.38
C ILE A 905 -37.11 53.72 45.49
N ALA A 906 -36.40 52.92 46.30
CA ALA A 906 -36.74 51.53 46.52
C ALA A 906 -38.14 51.33 47.08
N ILE A 907 -38.52 52.15 48.04
CA ILE A 907 -39.91 52.18 48.63
C ILE A 907 -40.93 52.52 47.55
N ARG A 908 -40.70 53.56 46.74
CA ARG A 908 -41.61 53.96 45.66
C ARG A 908 -41.81 52.86 44.63
N TRP A 909 -40.79 52.08 44.37
CA TRP A 909 -40.83 50.94 43.41
C TRP A 909 -41.29 49.62 44.07
N LYS A 910 -41.65 49.67 45.41
CA LYS A 910 -42.13 48.51 46.19
C LYS A 910 -41.10 47.31 46.23
N HIS A 911 -39.86 47.65 46.31
CA HIS A 911 -38.75 46.64 46.41
C HIS A 911 -38.32 46.56 47.89
N ALA A 912 -39.07 45.81 48.75
CA ALA A 912 -38.87 45.73 50.17
C ALA A 912 -37.46 45.40 50.62
N ASP A 913 -36.89 44.29 50.05
CA ASP A 913 -35.54 43.85 50.39
C ASP A 913 -34.47 44.88 49.99
N SER A 914 -34.64 45.50 48.82
CA SER A 914 -33.78 46.61 48.39
C SER A 914 -33.89 47.84 49.29
N ALA A 915 -35.08 48.17 49.72
CA ALA A 915 -35.32 49.32 50.63
C ALA A 915 -34.65 49.09 51.98
N GLU A 916 -34.74 47.88 52.54
CA GLU A 916 -34.11 47.53 53.81
C GLU A 916 -32.58 47.70 53.75
N LEU A 917 -31.94 47.23 52.67
CA LEU A 917 -30.50 47.38 52.48
C LEU A 917 -30.03 48.83 52.28
N LEU A 918 -30.87 49.68 51.73
CA LEU A 918 -30.59 51.11 51.42
C LEU A 918 -30.99 52.10 52.49
N ILE A 919 -31.37 51.64 53.67
CA ILE A 919 -31.70 52.53 54.79
C ILE A 919 -30.56 53.54 54.99
N PRO A 920 -30.88 54.86 55.03
CA PRO A 920 -29.87 55.88 55.26
C PRO A 920 -29.12 55.62 56.58
N LYS A 921 -27.82 55.56 56.52
CA LYS A 921 -27.00 55.46 57.75
C LYS A 921 -27.07 56.73 58.54
N PRO A 922 -27.25 56.69 59.89
CA PRO A 922 -27.14 57.86 60.69
C PRO A 922 -25.80 58.55 60.38
N MET A 923 -25.83 59.86 60.21
CA MET A 923 -24.61 60.69 60.17
C MET A 923 -23.93 60.57 61.53
N ASP A 924 -22.87 59.83 61.63
CA ASP A 924 -22.01 59.79 62.80
C ASP A 924 -21.40 61.19 62.99
N GLY A 925 -21.89 61.94 63.97
CA GLY A 925 -21.19 62.91 64.72
C GLY A 925 -21.01 64.34 64.17
N ILE A 926 -21.90 65.16 64.38
CA ILE A 926 -21.54 66.50 64.78
C ILE A 926 -21.71 66.55 66.34
N LYS A 927 -20.58 66.40 67.03
CA LYS A 927 -20.41 66.99 68.33
C LYS A 927 -19.50 68.17 68.17
#